data_c4587fd984ef74735ae6bb262484c454
#
_entry.id   c4587fd984ef74735ae6bb262484c454
#
_cell.length_a   1.000
_cell.length_b   1.000
_cell.length_c   1.000
_cell.angle_alpha   90.00
_cell.angle_beta   90.00
_cell.angle_gamma   90.00
#
_symmetry.space_group_name_H-M   'P 1'
#
loop_
_entity.id
_entity.type
_entity.pdbx_description
1 polymer ?
#
loop_
_entity_poly.entity_id
_entity_poly.type
_entity_poly.pdbx_seq_one_letter_code
_entity_poly.pdbx_strand_id
1 'polypeptide(L)'
;RQHVQSQDIHTPIYQVMQWLRKYDESDFYVRLNPNNASQDAPLAANIRFIDAWYHFGDIRQVDPAVNNRPVQARPHYVVQHSSDPLLNSPEAVPIAQVQGYEVFQLPYSLPYIFRVKDDVLFAESQTSELQRHDVIPISASSSTPNTIEITATTGEDQTLVVLTTHYPGWGVTIDGDEHIVQNIGGYLAVEMLAGEHKYIFSYRPRTFYAGLILSLVSLGATLFLLTKDMQPRRWHLSAWVGTLPEIWELTKDGFKQRFYAGRVIAQATYRNGVLQPSEILELDNDTVVKVSVESISDGKIHLNMILKKWLWGTTDLFIDLAQVISLGTLLFILSLSVYTITRLWALDRFPIYYFGDEAIQTLFAENLIKQKFISLDGTPLPIYVEAAGNRWTPLLSMYFHALTSSLFGKSIFVSRGTSAVVSILGAASVGLILKKIFKARFWWTGALLVGLTPAWFLHSRTAFETVMTTAFYGCFLLFYLLYRYKSPRYLYGAVALGAATFYTYSNAQAIVVAAAVMLFISDFRYHLRHRPILLRAFLLAILFALPLISFRLNKPEAMSDHLRVVGSYLFQPLPLIDKIQIYIQKFAYGLSPQYWFFPNEHDLPRHRMAGFGHIHITVLPLFVIGLVLCFRHIKSSAHRTVLIAALATPVGAAMVDIGIARLLAFIIPANILAGLGLEWIRMRLESRIPYKAIALTVFILLTWANFAILLTALRDGPLWFRDYGLYGMQYGAKQLFEEAIPEYLQNEENAQILVSSTWANGADNFIRFFFTPEEQKRVRMGGIRTYLFEKLPLGDQQVFVLTPDEYEEAVSNPKIGLVEVEQIIPYPDGSPGFYFARIGYSKIADDIFATEKEARRQLVVDYVNYEGKKVELRYSQIDMGVPALMFDNDPFTLIRGLEANPFTLELVFDEPRPIHGIIADFGKVGISVTATLHGVSGEDVFIYNEIFPKPTDETTVEMYFNDAPGTVYKIHLEILNPQSGEKANIHIREFKLLP
;
A
#
# COMPACT_ATOMS: atom_id res chain seq x y z
N ARG A 1 -13.64 -21.26 -2.95
CA ARG A 1 -13.15 -21.25 -4.34
C ARG A 1 -12.79 -19.82 -4.67
N GLN A 2 -11.50 -19.51 -4.73
CA GLN A 2 -11.04 -18.25 -5.30
C GLN A 2 -11.52 -18.19 -6.74
N HIS A 3 -11.95 -17.02 -7.19
CA HIS A 3 -12.33 -16.81 -8.58
C HIS A 3 -11.07 -16.96 -9.45
N VAL A 4 -10.91 -18.12 -10.07
CA VAL A 4 -10.00 -18.29 -11.19
C VAL A 4 -10.54 -17.41 -12.31
N GLN A 5 -9.76 -16.45 -12.78
CA GLN A 5 -10.17 -15.59 -13.88
C GLN A 5 -10.29 -16.46 -15.15
N SER A 6 -11.31 -16.21 -15.96
CA SER A 6 -11.53 -16.98 -17.20
C SER A 6 -10.34 -16.95 -18.17
N GLN A 7 -9.44 -15.98 -18.02
CA GLN A 7 -8.20 -15.88 -18.79
C GLN A 7 -7.16 -16.94 -18.42
N ASP A 8 -7.15 -17.43 -17.17
CA ASP A 8 -6.15 -18.40 -16.70
C ASP A 8 -6.36 -19.80 -17.30
N ILE A 9 -7.60 -20.12 -17.67
CA ILE A 9 -7.94 -21.43 -18.28
C ILE A 9 -7.45 -21.58 -19.73
N HIS A 10 -7.07 -20.50 -20.39
CA HIS A 10 -6.58 -20.50 -21.78
C HIS A 10 -5.09 -20.24 -21.88
N THR A 11 -4.39 -20.07 -20.77
CA THR A 11 -2.94 -19.83 -20.79
C THR A 11 -2.17 -21.10 -21.12
N PRO A 12 -1.00 -21.00 -21.77
CA PRO A 12 -0.12 -22.15 -22.01
C PRO A 12 0.22 -22.90 -20.72
N ILE A 13 0.49 -22.18 -19.64
CA ILE A 13 0.82 -22.77 -18.33
C ILE A 13 -0.35 -23.59 -17.75
N TYR A 14 -1.60 -23.18 -17.96
CA TYR A 14 -2.76 -23.97 -17.56
C TYR A 14 -2.83 -25.30 -18.33
N GLN A 15 -2.49 -25.30 -19.62
CA GLN A 15 -2.44 -26.52 -20.42
C GLN A 15 -1.34 -27.48 -19.96
N VAL A 16 -0.19 -26.93 -19.52
CA VAL A 16 0.88 -27.71 -18.88
C VAL A 16 0.38 -28.32 -17.57
N MET A 17 -0.33 -27.54 -16.73
CA MET A 17 -0.91 -28.05 -15.48
C MET A 17 -1.96 -29.15 -15.73
N GLN A 18 -2.78 -28.97 -16.75
CA GLN A 18 -3.74 -29.99 -17.18
C GLN A 18 -3.05 -31.28 -17.69
N TRP A 19 -1.96 -31.14 -18.46
CA TRP A 19 -1.14 -32.25 -18.88
C TRP A 19 -0.53 -32.99 -17.70
N LEU A 20 0.07 -32.23 -16.75
CA LEU A 20 0.72 -32.76 -15.57
C LEU A 20 -0.29 -33.54 -14.69
N ARG A 21 -1.53 -33.01 -14.53
CA ARG A 21 -2.60 -33.68 -13.79
C ARG A 21 -3.07 -34.98 -14.44
N LYS A 22 -2.96 -35.12 -15.78
CA LYS A 22 -3.22 -36.37 -16.49
C LYS A 22 -2.05 -37.33 -16.41
N TYR A 23 -0.83 -36.82 -16.33
CA TYR A 23 0.38 -37.63 -16.22
C TYR A 23 0.49 -38.26 -14.82
N ASP A 24 0.14 -37.51 -13.77
CA ASP A 24 0.17 -37.95 -12.37
C ASP A 24 -1.18 -37.66 -11.70
N GLU A 25 -1.94 -38.70 -11.40
CA GLU A 25 -3.24 -38.61 -10.71
C GLU A 25 -3.13 -38.49 -9.19
N SER A 26 -1.94 -38.70 -8.63
CA SER A 26 -1.68 -38.56 -7.18
C SER A 26 -1.73 -37.10 -6.72
N ASP A 27 -1.74 -36.88 -5.41
CA ASP A 27 -1.55 -35.54 -4.85
C ASP A 27 -0.06 -35.18 -4.86
N PHE A 28 0.31 -34.15 -5.58
CA PHE A 28 1.70 -33.70 -5.72
C PHE A 28 1.81 -32.18 -5.63
N TYR A 29 3.03 -31.71 -5.44
CA TYR A 29 3.37 -30.28 -5.45
C TYR A 29 4.14 -29.90 -6.68
N VAL A 30 3.82 -28.71 -7.23
CA VAL A 30 4.51 -28.14 -8.38
C VAL A 30 5.17 -26.83 -7.97
N ARG A 31 6.39 -26.61 -8.44
CA ARG A 31 7.06 -25.32 -8.41
C ARG A 31 6.98 -24.67 -9.79
N LEU A 32 6.54 -23.42 -9.84
CA LEU A 32 6.53 -22.60 -11.04
C LEU A 32 7.60 -21.52 -10.94
N ASN A 33 8.27 -21.18 -12.05
CA ASN A 33 9.09 -20.01 -12.09
C ASN A 33 8.21 -18.75 -12.05
N PRO A 34 8.37 -17.86 -11.05
CA PRO A 34 7.46 -16.73 -10.81
C PRO A 34 7.42 -15.70 -11.94
N ASN A 35 8.42 -15.66 -12.81
CA ASN A 35 8.55 -14.58 -13.78
C ASN A 35 7.62 -14.71 -15.00
N ASN A 36 7.10 -15.92 -15.30
CA ASN A 36 6.41 -16.18 -16.57
C ASN A 36 5.09 -16.97 -16.44
N ALA A 37 4.55 -17.17 -15.24
CA ALA A 37 3.38 -18.05 -15.09
C ALA A 37 2.24 -17.36 -14.33
N SER A 38 1.01 -17.53 -14.81
CA SER A 38 -0.18 -17.25 -14.00
C SER A 38 -0.18 -18.16 -12.76
N GLN A 39 -0.10 -17.57 -11.59
CA GLN A 39 -0.06 -18.30 -10.31
C GLN A 39 -1.36 -19.04 -10.01
N ASP A 40 -2.44 -18.68 -10.69
CA ASP A 40 -3.76 -19.29 -10.53
C ASP A 40 -3.92 -20.56 -11.40
N ALA A 41 -3.02 -20.81 -12.34
CA ALA A 41 -3.10 -21.97 -13.24
C ALA A 41 -3.06 -23.33 -12.50
N PRO A 42 -2.19 -23.55 -11.47
CA PRO A 42 -2.22 -24.77 -10.68
C PRO A 42 -3.52 -24.95 -9.90
N LEU A 43 -4.05 -23.87 -9.32
CA LEU A 43 -5.33 -23.89 -8.59
C LEU A 43 -6.49 -24.21 -9.52
N ALA A 44 -6.49 -23.66 -10.74
CA ALA A 44 -7.48 -23.94 -11.76
C ALA A 44 -7.46 -25.41 -12.19
N ALA A 45 -6.27 -26.01 -12.24
CA ALA A 45 -6.09 -27.43 -12.56
C ALA A 45 -6.24 -28.36 -11.33
N ASN A 46 -6.59 -27.84 -10.16
CA ASN A 46 -6.66 -28.57 -8.90
C ASN A 46 -5.33 -29.26 -8.53
N ILE A 47 -4.23 -28.55 -8.72
CA ILE A 47 -2.87 -28.97 -8.39
C ILE A 47 -2.38 -28.15 -7.21
N ARG A 48 -1.65 -28.76 -6.29
CA ARG A 48 -0.98 -28.09 -5.20
C ARG A 48 0.36 -27.53 -5.68
N PHE A 49 0.69 -26.30 -5.29
CA PHE A 49 1.97 -25.71 -5.67
C PHE A 49 2.71 -25.18 -4.46
N ILE A 50 4.01 -25.25 -4.53
CA ILE A 50 4.96 -24.63 -3.60
C ILE A 50 5.58 -23.48 -4.37
N ASP A 51 5.65 -22.35 -3.82
CA ASP A 51 6.14 -21.08 -4.31
C ASP A 51 5.03 -20.09 -4.57
N ALA A 52 4.43 -19.81 -3.51
CA ALA A 52 3.64 -18.61 -3.43
C ALA A 52 4.56 -17.45 -3.07
N TRP A 53 5.20 -16.87 -4.05
CA TRP A 53 5.78 -15.54 -3.88
C TRP A 53 4.72 -14.50 -3.44
N TYR A 54 3.45 -14.87 -3.42
CA TYR A 54 2.38 -13.91 -3.24
C TYR A 54 1.35 -14.20 -2.15
N HIS A 55 1.13 -15.44 -1.66
CA HIS A 55 -0.08 -15.64 -0.85
C HIS A 55 0.01 -16.55 0.38
N PHE A 56 1.04 -17.32 0.52
CA PHE A 56 1.23 -18.10 1.74
C PHE A 56 2.65 -17.86 2.19
N GLY A 57 2.77 -17.07 3.27
CA GLY A 57 4.04 -16.86 3.91
C GLY A 57 4.76 -18.19 4.05
N ASP A 58 6.04 -18.18 3.77
CA ASP A 58 6.91 -19.36 3.79
C ASP A 58 6.58 -20.22 5.02
N ILE A 59 6.22 -21.47 4.78
CA ILE A 59 5.87 -22.44 5.83
C ILE A 59 6.95 -22.55 6.90
N ARG A 60 8.20 -22.18 6.57
CA ARG A 60 9.34 -22.10 7.48
C ARG A 60 9.22 -21.03 8.58
N GLN A 61 8.22 -20.16 8.53
CA GLN A 61 8.14 -19.00 9.44
C GLN A 61 7.22 -19.18 10.65
N VAL A 62 6.63 -20.32 10.88
CA VAL A 62 5.64 -20.48 11.97
C VAL A 62 6.30 -20.60 13.35
N ASP A 63 7.54 -21.11 13.43
CA ASP A 63 8.29 -21.21 14.69
C ASP A 63 9.80 -21.40 14.42
N PRO A 64 10.70 -20.53 14.92
CA PRO A 64 12.14 -20.72 14.80
C PRO A 64 12.65 -22.06 15.38
N ALA A 65 11.97 -22.62 16.38
CA ALA A 65 12.26 -23.94 16.92
C ALA A 65 11.92 -25.08 15.95
N VAL A 66 11.15 -24.80 14.89
CA VAL A 66 10.70 -25.77 13.88
C VAL A 66 11.71 -25.89 12.72
N ASN A 67 12.59 -24.89 12.54
CA ASN A 67 13.56 -24.85 11.43
C ASN A 67 14.64 -25.96 11.48
N ASN A 68 14.74 -26.69 12.56
CA ASN A 68 15.72 -27.80 12.71
C ASN A 68 15.08 -29.19 12.56
N ARG A 69 13.91 -29.31 11.91
CA ARG A 69 13.22 -30.60 11.78
C ARG A 69 13.35 -31.21 10.40
N PRO A 70 13.37 -32.54 10.29
CA PRO A 70 13.73 -33.27 9.08
C PRO A 70 12.67 -33.22 7.96
N VAL A 71 11.45 -32.69 8.24
CA VAL A 71 10.37 -32.67 7.23
C VAL A 71 10.34 -31.33 6.52
N GLN A 72 10.68 -31.32 5.24
CA GLN A 72 10.54 -30.16 4.35
C GLN A 72 9.66 -30.52 3.15
N ALA A 73 8.72 -29.65 2.82
CA ALA A 73 7.96 -29.79 1.59
C ALA A 73 8.85 -29.44 0.40
N ARG A 74 9.12 -30.41 -0.47
CA ARG A 74 9.83 -30.20 -1.73
C ARG A 74 8.89 -30.46 -2.89
N PRO A 75 8.99 -29.70 -4.00
CA PRO A 75 8.14 -29.94 -5.16
C PRO A 75 8.40 -31.30 -5.77
N HIS A 76 7.36 -31.95 -6.29
CA HIS A 76 7.48 -33.16 -7.10
C HIS A 76 7.92 -32.82 -8.51
N TYR A 77 7.36 -31.75 -9.02
CA TYR A 77 7.61 -31.26 -10.35
C TYR A 77 8.00 -29.79 -10.33
N VAL A 78 8.92 -29.43 -11.21
CA VAL A 78 9.27 -28.04 -11.50
C VAL A 78 8.88 -27.77 -12.94
N VAL A 79 8.16 -26.68 -13.16
CA VAL A 79 7.73 -26.24 -14.48
C VAL A 79 8.36 -24.88 -14.74
N GLN A 80 9.16 -24.79 -15.79
CA GLN A 80 9.83 -23.56 -16.21
C GLN A 80 9.63 -23.34 -17.70
N HIS A 81 9.65 -22.08 -18.14
CA HIS A 81 9.63 -21.77 -19.56
C HIS A 81 10.98 -22.15 -20.19
N SER A 82 10.98 -22.62 -21.43
CA SER A 82 12.21 -23.09 -22.11
C SER A 82 13.27 -21.99 -22.29
N SER A 83 12.89 -20.71 -22.14
CA SER A 83 13.81 -19.56 -22.15
C SER A 83 14.39 -19.23 -20.78
N ASP A 84 13.93 -19.89 -19.71
CA ASP A 84 14.43 -19.59 -18.37
C ASP A 84 15.79 -20.27 -18.15
N PRO A 85 16.71 -19.70 -17.35
CA PRO A 85 17.97 -20.34 -17.02
C PRO A 85 17.67 -21.71 -16.39
N LEU A 86 18.34 -22.73 -16.93
CA LEU A 86 18.19 -24.12 -16.50
C LEU A 86 18.28 -24.24 -14.99
N LEU A 87 17.35 -25.02 -14.43
CA LEU A 87 17.42 -25.39 -13.02
C LEU A 87 18.76 -26.07 -12.77
N ASN A 88 19.63 -25.44 -11.96
CA ASN A 88 20.94 -25.99 -11.60
C ASN A 88 20.81 -27.14 -10.57
N SER A 89 19.87 -28.04 -10.78
CA SER A 89 19.75 -29.25 -9.98
C SER A 89 20.20 -30.44 -10.83
N PRO A 90 21.35 -31.01 -10.59
CA PRO A 90 21.85 -32.16 -11.35
C PRO A 90 20.95 -33.42 -11.22
N GLU A 91 20.02 -33.41 -10.27
CA GLU A 91 19.11 -34.52 -9.97
C GLU A 91 17.72 -34.36 -10.62
N ALA A 92 17.42 -33.21 -11.22
CA ALA A 92 16.14 -32.97 -11.90
C ALA A 92 16.09 -33.71 -13.23
N VAL A 93 15.09 -34.59 -13.40
CA VAL A 93 14.91 -35.38 -14.61
C VAL A 93 13.85 -34.71 -15.50
N PRO A 94 14.20 -34.28 -16.73
CA PRO A 94 13.23 -33.74 -17.66
C PRO A 94 12.29 -34.86 -18.11
N ILE A 95 10.97 -34.65 -17.99
CA ILE A 95 9.95 -35.67 -18.35
C ILE A 95 9.10 -35.25 -19.52
N ALA A 96 8.93 -33.97 -19.78
CA ALA A 96 8.15 -33.47 -20.91
C ALA A 96 8.48 -32.02 -21.26
N GLN A 97 8.12 -31.66 -22.51
CA GLN A 97 8.04 -30.28 -22.97
C GLN A 97 6.63 -30.02 -23.49
N VAL A 98 5.92 -29.06 -22.90
CA VAL A 98 4.52 -28.79 -23.21
C VAL A 98 4.33 -27.27 -23.34
N GLN A 99 3.85 -26.84 -24.52
CA GLN A 99 3.53 -25.42 -24.78
C GLN A 99 4.68 -24.42 -24.49
N GLY A 100 5.92 -24.84 -24.79
CA GLY A 100 7.11 -24.00 -24.51
C GLY A 100 7.59 -24.06 -23.06
N TYR A 101 7.01 -24.90 -22.23
CA TYR A 101 7.47 -25.16 -20.87
C TYR A 101 8.11 -26.53 -20.76
N GLU A 102 9.17 -26.62 -20.00
CA GLU A 102 9.84 -27.86 -19.61
C GLU A 102 9.36 -28.29 -18.23
N VAL A 103 9.05 -29.58 -18.12
CA VAL A 103 8.61 -30.20 -16.86
C VAL A 103 9.68 -31.15 -16.37
N PHE A 104 10.19 -30.89 -15.18
CA PHE A 104 11.20 -31.72 -14.49
C PHE A 104 10.56 -32.44 -13.31
N GLN A 105 10.94 -33.68 -13.11
CA GLN A 105 10.61 -34.46 -11.92
C GLN A 105 11.79 -34.48 -10.97
N LEU A 106 11.54 -34.25 -9.66
CA LEU A 106 12.54 -34.29 -8.63
C LEU A 106 12.48 -35.59 -7.83
N PRO A 107 13.59 -36.32 -7.68
CA PRO A 107 13.59 -37.66 -7.04
C PRO A 107 13.47 -37.63 -5.50
N TYR A 108 13.74 -36.48 -4.88
CA TYR A 108 13.79 -36.33 -3.42
C TYR A 108 12.52 -35.77 -2.79
N SER A 109 11.44 -35.61 -3.55
CA SER A 109 10.17 -35.08 -3.03
C SER A 109 9.47 -36.09 -2.11
N LEU A 110 8.94 -35.60 -0.97
CA LEU A 110 8.10 -36.40 -0.10
C LEU A 110 6.67 -36.50 -0.63
N PRO A 111 5.96 -37.61 -0.41
CA PRO A 111 4.53 -37.70 -0.71
C PRO A 111 3.72 -36.68 0.10
N TYR A 112 2.56 -36.25 -0.43
CA TYR A 112 1.69 -35.29 0.29
C TYR A 112 1.19 -35.82 1.64
N ILE A 113 0.87 -37.12 1.69
CA ILE A 113 0.47 -37.84 2.90
C ILE A 113 1.35 -39.08 3.01
N PHE A 114 1.95 -39.25 4.17
CA PHE A 114 2.78 -40.39 4.41
C PHE A 114 2.78 -40.79 5.87
N ARG A 115 3.16 -41.99 6.17
CA ARG A 115 3.51 -42.46 7.50
C ARG A 115 5.01 -42.70 7.61
N VAL A 116 5.55 -42.44 8.79
CA VAL A 116 6.96 -42.61 9.13
C VAL A 116 7.07 -43.23 10.52
N LYS A 117 8.09 -44.08 10.75
CA LYS A 117 8.35 -44.65 12.06
C LYS A 117 8.81 -43.56 13.03
N ASP A 118 8.32 -43.61 14.26
CA ASP A 118 8.64 -42.62 15.29
C ASP A 118 10.13 -42.56 15.63
N ASP A 119 10.82 -43.70 15.59
CA ASP A 119 12.28 -43.78 15.77
C ASP A 119 13.06 -43.05 14.68
N VAL A 120 12.55 -43.03 13.46
CA VAL A 120 13.12 -42.28 12.33
C VAL A 120 12.80 -40.81 12.44
N LEU A 121 11.57 -40.43 12.81
CA LEU A 121 11.09 -39.06 12.88
C LEU A 121 11.69 -38.28 14.05
N PHE A 122 11.91 -38.95 15.21
CA PHE A 122 12.37 -38.33 16.46
C PHE A 122 13.80 -38.69 16.83
N ALA A 123 14.59 -39.26 15.91
CA ALA A 123 16.00 -39.60 16.17
C ALA A 123 16.82 -38.35 16.53
N GLU A 124 17.41 -38.31 17.73
CA GLU A 124 18.19 -37.16 18.25
C GLU A 124 19.43 -36.78 17.41
N SER A 125 19.90 -37.68 16.54
CA SER A 125 21.11 -37.50 15.74
C SER A 125 20.87 -37.07 14.30
N GLN A 126 19.61 -36.82 13.88
CA GLN A 126 19.33 -36.49 12.49
C GLN A 126 19.57 -35.00 12.19
N THR A 127 20.70 -34.74 11.56
CA THR A 127 20.94 -33.52 10.78
C THR A 127 20.47 -33.67 9.33
N SER A 128 20.00 -34.85 8.91
CA SER A 128 19.55 -35.15 7.54
C SER A 128 18.05 -35.05 7.41
N GLU A 129 17.60 -34.38 6.34
CA GLU A 129 16.19 -34.32 5.93
C GLU A 129 15.65 -35.71 5.61
N LEU A 130 14.39 -36.00 5.95
CA LEU A 130 13.69 -37.22 5.54
C LEU A 130 13.74 -37.37 4.02
N GLN A 131 14.15 -38.55 3.60
CA GLN A 131 14.17 -38.92 2.17
C GLN A 131 12.93 -39.75 1.81
N ARG A 132 12.63 -39.88 0.51
CA ARG A 132 11.49 -40.64 0.04
C ARG A 132 11.50 -42.11 0.46
N HIS A 133 12.65 -42.68 0.71
CA HIS A 133 12.78 -44.09 1.19
C HIS A 133 12.50 -44.27 2.68
N ASP A 134 12.47 -43.18 3.48
CA ASP A 134 12.18 -43.21 4.91
C ASP A 134 10.68 -43.24 5.21
N VAL A 135 9.86 -43.02 4.20
CA VAL A 135 8.43 -42.81 4.37
C VAL A 135 7.60 -43.78 3.51
N ILE A 136 6.40 -44.11 3.98
CA ILE A 136 5.44 -44.92 3.25
C ILE A 136 4.29 -44.01 2.80
N PRO A 137 4.09 -43.79 1.47
CA PRO A 137 3.01 -42.95 0.98
C PRO A 137 1.62 -43.50 1.31
N ILE A 138 0.68 -42.60 1.60
CA ILE A 138 -0.73 -42.93 1.85
C ILE A 138 -1.57 -41.97 0.97
N SER A 139 -2.66 -42.51 0.42
CA SER A 139 -3.62 -41.69 -0.34
C SER A 139 -4.77 -41.24 0.54
N ALA A 140 -5.24 -40.00 0.35
CA ALA A 140 -6.47 -39.55 1.00
C ALA A 140 -7.68 -40.25 0.40
N SER A 141 -8.61 -40.67 1.25
CA SER A 141 -9.92 -41.19 0.83
C SER A 141 -10.81 -40.07 0.27
N SER A 142 -10.68 -38.87 0.85
CA SER A 142 -11.34 -37.65 0.42
C SER A 142 -10.54 -36.43 0.87
N SER A 143 -10.45 -35.41 0.06
CA SER A 143 -9.77 -34.16 0.41
C SER A 143 -10.57 -32.95 -0.08
N THR A 144 -10.89 -32.05 0.85
CA THR A 144 -11.44 -30.72 0.59
C THR A 144 -10.53 -29.66 1.24
N PRO A 145 -10.68 -28.40 0.92
CA PRO A 145 -9.85 -27.34 1.54
C PRO A 145 -9.88 -27.32 3.08
N ASN A 146 -10.94 -27.85 3.69
CA ASN A 146 -11.14 -27.81 5.14
C ASN A 146 -11.26 -29.21 5.79
N THR A 147 -11.13 -30.30 5.02
CA THR A 147 -11.27 -31.67 5.56
C THR A 147 -10.42 -32.62 4.72
N ILE A 148 -9.62 -33.42 5.39
CA ILE A 148 -8.80 -34.47 4.77
C ILE A 148 -9.14 -35.79 5.47
N GLU A 149 -9.68 -36.74 4.73
CA GLU A 149 -10.04 -38.07 5.25
C GLU A 149 -9.03 -39.09 4.76
N ILE A 150 -8.47 -39.87 5.67
CA ILE A 150 -7.42 -40.85 5.39
C ILE A 150 -7.83 -42.14 6.09
N THR A 151 -7.81 -43.25 5.36
CA THR A 151 -7.94 -44.58 5.96
C THR A 151 -6.56 -45.24 5.85
N ALA A 152 -6.02 -45.66 7.00
CA ALA A 152 -4.67 -46.22 7.02
C ALA A 152 -4.58 -47.32 8.06
N THR A 153 -3.74 -48.31 7.78
CA THR A 153 -3.46 -49.45 8.65
C THR A 153 -2.02 -49.42 9.15
N THR A 154 -1.80 -49.57 10.46
CA THR A 154 -0.47 -49.73 11.01
C THR A 154 -0.44 -50.81 12.09
N GLY A 155 0.72 -51.42 12.29
CA GLY A 155 0.96 -52.41 13.36
C GLY A 155 2.08 -52.00 14.32
N GLU A 156 2.73 -50.87 14.09
CA GLU A 156 3.91 -50.35 14.80
C GLU A 156 3.69 -48.89 15.17
N ASP A 157 4.53 -48.37 16.07
CA ASP A 157 4.57 -46.96 16.46
C ASP A 157 5.01 -46.12 15.25
N GLN A 158 4.05 -45.41 14.66
CA GLN A 158 4.21 -44.57 13.46
C GLN A 158 3.39 -43.29 13.56
N THR A 159 3.90 -42.26 12.98
CA THR A 159 3.24 -40.96 12.87
C THR A 159 2.73 -40.76 11.43
N LEU A 160 1.47 -40.40 11.28
CA LEU A 160 0.86 -39.95 10.05
C LEU A 160 1.14 -38.45 9.87
N VAL A 161 1.77 -38.09 8.75
CA VAL A 161 2.11 -36.71 8.40
C VAL A 161 1.35 -36.31 7.15
N VAL A 162 0.74 -35.12 7.21
CA VAL A 162 0.07 -34.48 6.06
C VAL A 162 0.76 -33.15 5.79
N LEU A 163 1.35 -32.98 4.61
CA LEU A 163 2.06 -31.76 4.20
C LEU A 163 1.07 -30.60 3.97
N THR A 164 0.24 -30.34 4.95
CA THR A 164 -0.64 -29.18 5.05
C THR A 164 -0.19 -28.35 6.24
N THR A 165 -0.07 -27.03 6.05
CA THR A 165 0.42 -26.13 7.11
C THR A 165 -0.42 -26.24 8.38
N HIS A 166 0.25 -26.43 9.50
CA HIS A 166 -0.39 -26.43 10.81
C HIS A 166 -0.79 -25.02 11.22
N TYR A 167 -2.09 -24.75 11.24
CA TYR A 167 -2.66 -23.50 11.80
C TYR A 167 -3.54 -23.78 12.99
N PRO A 168 -3.67 -22.83 13.95
CA PRO A 168 -4.64 -22.94 15.03
C PRO A 168 -6.07 -23.09 14.48
N GLY A 169 -6.70 -24.20 14.81
CA GLY A 169 -8.06 -24.52 14.31
C GLY A 169 -8.14 -25.84 13.55
N TRP A 170 -7.01 -26.44 13.21
CA TRP A 170 -6.98 -27.83 12.79
C TRP A 170 -7.22 -28.76 13.99
N GLY A 171 -8.07 -29.73 13.80
CA GLY A 171 -8.33 -30.85 14.72
C GLY A 171 -8.28 -32.15 13.95
N VAL A 172 -8.02 -33.26 14.60
CA VAL A 172 -8.06 -34.58 14.03
C VAL A 172 -8.98 -35.48 14.86
N THR A 173 -9.76 -36.29 14.18
CA THR A 173 -10.51 -37.38 14.82
C THR A 173 -10.06 -38.73 14.25
N ILE A 174 -9.92 -39.73 15.11
CA ILE A 174 -9.63 -41.10 14.72
C ILE A 174 -10.89 -41.92 15.08
N ASP A 175 -11.52 -42.52 14.07
CA ASP A 175 -12.80 -43.23 14.18
C ASP A 175 -13.92 -42.47 14.87
N GLY A 176 -13.85 -41.14 14.91
CA GLY A 176 -14.81 -40.25 15.54
C GLY A 176 -14.37 -39.65 16.88
N ASP A 177 -13.34 -40.16 17.50
CA ASP A 177 -12.80 -39.64 18.75
C ASP A 177 -11.76 -38.56 18.51
N GLU A 178 -11.81 -37.45 19.29
CA GLU A 178 -10.88 -36.31 19.12
C GLU A 178 -9.48 -36.65 19.62
N HIS A 179 -8.48 -36.38 18.80
CA HIS A 179 -7.07 -36.52 19.12
C HIS A 179 -6.31 -35.20 18.91
N ILE A 180 -5.10 -35.11 19.46
CA ILE A 180 -4.27 -33.89 19.37
C ILE A 180 -3.53 -33.88 18.03
N VAL A 181 -3.71 -32.81 17.28
CA VAL A 181 -2.90 -32.55 16.09
C VAL A 181 -1.51 -32.10 16.55
N GLN A 182 -0.49 -32.84 16.15
CA GLN A 182 0.92 -32.49 16.38
C GLN A 182 1.40 -31.56 15.26
N ASN A 183 2.37 -30.72 15.58
CA ASN A 183 3.07 -29.87 14.62
C ASN A 183 4.47 -30.44 14.38
N ILE A 184 4.69 -30.99 13.19
CA ILE A 184 5.99 -31.56 12.80
C ILE A 184 6.48 -30.85 11.56
N GLY A 185 7.57 -30.10 11.69
CA GLY A 185 8.12 -29.32 10.57
C GLY A 185 7.16 -28.23 10.01
N GLY A 186 6.17 -27.78 10.80
CA GLY A 186 5.15 -26.84 10.30
C GLY A 186 3.91 -27.53 9.68
N TYR A 187 3.88 -28.87 9.66
CA TYR A 187 2.82 -29.66 9.04
C TYR A 187 1.94 -30.37 10.05
N LEU A 188 0.77 -30.85 9.59
CA LEU A 188 -0.15 -31.61 10.42
C LEU A 188 0.39 -33.02 10.62
N ALA A 189 0.36 -33.49 11.86
CA ALA A 189 0.71 -34.88 12.17
C ALA A 189 -0.18 -35.42 13.30
N VAL A 190 -0.25 -36.76 13.37
CA VAL A 190 -0.94 -37.48 14.45
C VAL A 190 -0.32 -38.88 14.62
N GLU A 191 -0.16 -39.32 15.86
CA GLU A 191 0.23 -40.71 16.16
C GLU A 191 -0.81 -41.68 15.64
N MET A 192 -0.35 -42.76 15.00
CA MET A 192 -1.24 -43.75 14.42
C MET A 192 -1.57 -44.84 15.43
N LEU A 193 -2.84 -45.25 15.46
CA LEU A 193 -3.29 -46.37 16.27
C LEU A 193 -3.07 -47.69 15.54
N ALA A 194 -2.73 -48.76 16.29
CA ALA A 194 -2.55 -50.10 15.73
C ALA A 194 -3.86 -50.65 15.16
N GLY A 195 -3.87 -51.10 13.95
CA GLY A 195 -5.04 -51.53 13.19
C GLY A 195 -5.38 -50.67 12.00
N GLU A 196 -6.53 -50.90 11.39
CA GLU A 196 -7.08 -50.04 10.34
C GLU A 196 -7.99 -49.01 10.97
N HIS A 197 -7.64 -47.70 10.78
CA HIS A 197 -8.35 -46.60 11.39
C HIS A 197 -8.61 -45.51 10.36
N LYS A 198 -9.68 -44.72 10.57
CA LYS A 198 -10.05 -43.56 9.76
C LYS A 198 -9.67 -42.27 10.47
N TYR A 199 -8.73 -41.52 9.87
CA TYR A 199 -8.25 -40.23 10.34
C TYR A 199 -8.95 -39.12 9.58
N ILE A 200 -9.56 -38.18 10.30
CA ILE A 200 -10.22 -37.01 9.68
C ILE A 200 -9.63 -35.75 10.25
N PHE A 201 -8.79 -35.07 9.49
CA PHE A 201 -8.33 -33.72 9.80
C PHE A 201 -9.38 -32.71 9.36
N SER A 202 -9.81 -31.84 10.26
CA SER A 202 -10.81 -30.80 9.96
C SER A 202 -10.37 -29.44 10.47
N TYR A 203 -10.47 -28.43 9.61
CA TYR A 203 -10.14 -27.03 9.95
C TYR A 203 -11.38 -26.28 10.44
N ARG A 204 -11.39 -25.97 11.75
CA ARG A 204 -12.49 -25.27 12.42
C ARG A 204 -11.97 -24.17 13.35
N PRO A 205 -11.50 -23.02 12.82
CA PRO A 205 -10.91 -21.96 13.63
C PRO A 205 -11.94 -21.37 14.60
N ARG A 206 -11.70 -21.51 15.90
CA ARG A 206 -12.62 -21.02 16.97
C ARG A 206 -12.87 -19.52 16.85
N THR A 207 -11.89 -18.75 16.42
CA THR A 207 -11.99 -17.31 16.20
C THR A 207 -12.98 -16.96 15.08
N PHE A 208 -13.04 -17.75 14.01
CA PHE A 208 -14.03 -17.57 12.93
C PHE A 208 -15.45 -17.80 13.44
N TYR A 209 -15.70 -18.90 14.17
CA TYR A 209 -17.03 -19.19 14.69
C TYR A 209 -17.45 -18.20 15.79
N ALA A 210 -16.53 -17.77 16.65
CA ALA A 210 -16.80 -16.71 17.62
C ALA A 210 -17.17 -15.39 16.92
N GLY A 211 -16.42 -15.01 15.87
CA GLY A 211 -16.72 -13.84 15.05
C GLY A 211 -18.06 -13.95 14.32
N LEU A 212 -18.37 -15.13 13.75
CA LEU A 212 -19.65 -15.39 13.09
C LEU A 212 -20.82 -15.28 14.07
N ILE A 213 -20.72 -15.90 15.26
CA ILE A 213 -21.75 -15.81 16.32
C ILE A 213 -21.94 -14.35 16.73
N LEU A 214 -20.86 -13.63 16.99
CA LEU A 214 -20.92 -12.22 17.36
C LEU A 214 -21.58 -11.38 16.25
N SER A 215 -21.25 -11.65 14.99
CA SER A 215 -21.85 -10.98 13.84
C SER A 215 -23.33 -11.28 13.70
N LEU A 216 -23.74 -12.53 13.88
CA LEU A 216 -25.14 -12.94 13.82
C LEU A 216 -25.95 -12.36 14.99
N VAL A 217 -25.39 -12.35 16.21
CA VAL A 217 -26.01 -11.69 17.37
C VAL A 217 -26.15 -10.19 17.13
N SER A 218 -25.10 -9.54 16.59
CA SER A 218 -25.13 -8.11 16.27
C SER A 218 -26.15 -7.82 15.17
N LEU A 219 -26.24 -8.66 14.14
CA LEU A 219 -27.23 -8.55 13.08
C LEU A 219 -28.64 -8.75 13.62
N GLY A 220 -28.86 -9.79 14.45
CA GLY A 220 -30.15 -10.06 15.11
C GLY A 220 -30.58 -8.91 16.03
N ALA A 221 -29.65 -8.37 16.82
CA ALA A 221 -29.90 -7.20 17.66
C ALA A 221 -30.25 -5.96 16.82
N THR A 222 -29.53 -5.74 15.71
CA THR A 222 -29.79 -4.65 14.77
C THR A 222 -31.15 -4.78 14.13
N LEU A 223 -31.52 -5.96 13.63
CA LEU A 223 -32.83 -6.24 13.04
C LEU A 223 -33.96 -6.11 14.08
N PHE A 224 -33.77 -6.62 15.29
CA PHE A 224 -34.72 -6.47 16.40
C PHE A 224 -34.92 -4.99 16.75
N LEU A 225 -33.86 -4.19 16.85
CA LEU A 225 -33.96 -2.78 17.12
C LEU A 225 -34.62 -2.00 15.97
N LEU A 226 -34.38 -2.39 14.72
CA LEU A 226 -35.01 -1.79 13.53
C LEU A 226 -36.48 -2.16 13.44
N THR A 227 -36.87 -3.39 13.74
CA THR A 227 -38.28 -3.85 13.67
C THR A 227 -39.16 -3.33 14.80
N LYS A 228 -38.55 -3.09 16.00
CA LYS A 228 -39.30 -2.51 17.14
C LYS A 228 -39.84 -1.11 16.87
N ASP A 229 -39.30 -0.39 15.85
CA ASP A 229 -39.77 0.92 15.44
C ASP A 229 -40.77 0.91 14.29
N MET A 230 -41.15 -0.24 13.78
CA MET A 230 -42.13 -0.32 12.68
C MET A 230 -43.60 -0.16 13.13
N GLN A 231 -43.87 0.11 14.42
CA GLN A 231 -45.19 0.62 14.79
C GLN A 231 -45.34 2.07 14.33
N PRO A 232 -46.38 2.40 13.58
CA PRO A 232 -46.56 3.74 12.99
C PRO A 232 -46.93 4.74 14.08
N ARG A 233 -45.96 5.36 14.73
CA ARG A 233 -46.18 6.64 15.39
C ARG A 233 -46.37 7.69 14.31
N ARG A 234 -47.63 8.13 14.15
CA ARG A 234 -47.97 9.31 13.34
C ARG A 234 -47.18 10.49 13.90
N TRP A 235 -46.13 10.89 13.18
CA TRP A 235 -45.43 12.14 13.41
C TRP A 235 -46.26 13.24 12.79
N HIS A 236 -46.98 14.04 13.62
CA HIS A 236 -47.56 15.27 13.16
C HIS A 236 -46.45 16.28 12.84
N LEU A 237 -46.12 16.42 11.57
CA LEU A 237 -45.17 17.38 11.06
C LEU A 237 -45.62 18.86 11.22
N SER A 238 -46.87 19.08 11.60
CA SER A 238 -47.48 20.40 11.79
C SER A 238 -47.09 21.11 13.09
N ALA A 239 -46.63 20.38 14.13
CA ALA A 239 -46.25 21.01 15.39
C ALA A 239 -44.84 21.63 15.38
N TRP A 240 -44.00 21.38 14.35
CA TRP A 240 -42.62 21.87 14.29
C TRP A 240 -42.48 23.13 13.41
N VAL A 241 -43.41 23.44 12.59
CA VAL A 241 -43.37 24.61 11.69
C VAL A 241 -43.92 25.88 12.32
N GLY A 242 -44.75 25.77 13.37
CA GLY A 242 -45.38 26.87 14.07
C GLY A 242 -44.56 27.61 15.13
N THR A 243 -43.47 26.98 15.62
CA THR A 243 -42.71 27.53 16.78
C THR A 243 -41.38 28.19 16.40
N LEU A 244 -41.03 28.29 15.11
CA LEU A 244 -39.80 28.88 14.67
C LEU A 244 -39.64 30.41 14.88
N PRO A 245 -40.73 31.24 14.85
CA PRO A 245 -40.62 32.63 15.17
C PRO A 245 -40.43 32.92 16.65
N GLU A 246 -41.10 32.18 17.54
CA GLU A 246 -41.00 32.38 19.00
C GLU A 246 -39.66 31.94 19.59
N ILE A 247 -39.04 30.93 19.05
CA ILE A 247 -37.68 30.49 19.47
C ILE A 247 -36.60 31.52 19.07
N TRP A 248 -36.85 32.26 17.98
CA TRP A 248 -35.93 33.33 17.54
C TRP A 248 -35.95 34.57 18.48
N GLU A 249 -37.11 34.95 18.97
CA GLU A 249 -37.24 36.06 19.96
C GLU A 249 -36.73 35.65 21.33
N LEU A 250 -37.04 34.47 21.82
CA LEU A 250 -36.52 33.95 23.12
C LEU A 250 -35.02 33.74 23.14
N THR A 251 -34.39 33.47 22.01
CA THR A 251 -32.94 33.36 21.94
C THR A 251 -32.24 34.73 21.89
N LYS A 252 -32.90 35.75 21.38
CA LYS A 252 -32.38 37.11 21.36
C LYS A 252 -32.33 37.73 22.78
N ASP A 253 -33.36 37.51 23.56
CA ASP A 253 -33.42 38.05 24.92
C ASP A 253 -32.57 37.23 25.90
N GLY A 254 -32.54 35.90 25.75
CA GLY A 254 -31.64 35.04 26.53
C GLY A 254 -30.16 35.27 26.28
N PHE A 255 -29.78 35.78 25.12
CA PHE A 255 -28.41 36.12 24.79
C PHE A 255 -27.97 37.48 25.42
N LYS A 256 -28.90 38.43 25.48
CA LYS A 256 -28.66 39.72 26.22
C LYS A 256 -28.56 39.53 27.72
N GLN A 257 -29.44 38.73 28.32
CA GLN A 257 -29.40 38.48 29.80
C GLN A 257 -28.18 37.67 30.25
N ARG A 258 -27.66 36.74 29.45
CA ARG A 258 -26.46 35.96 29.82
C ARG A 258 -25.14 36.74 29.70
N PHE A 259 -25.07 37.82 28.93
CA PHE A 259 -23.90 38.70 28.87
C PHE A 259 -23.87 39.76 29.94
N TYR A 260 -24.99 40.03 30.64
CA TYR A 260 -25.11 40.99 31.75
C TYR A 260 -25.10 40.31 33.13
N ALA A 261 -24.94 39.00 33.25
CA ALA A 261 -24.58 38.31 34.51
C ALA A 261 -23.08 38.44 34.82
N GLY A 262 -22.45 39.53 34.38
CA GLY A 262 -21.11 39.92 34.77
C GLY A 262 -21.14 40.56 36.17
N ARG A 263 -20.19 40.21 37.02
CA ARG A 263 -19.98 40.82 38.33
C ARG A 263 -20.05 42.34 38.20
N VAL A 264 -21.05 42.98 38.85
CA VAL A 264 -21.07 44.40 39.03
C VAL A 264 -20.11 44.68 40.16
N ILE A 265 -18.95 45.27 39.87
CA ILE A 265 -17.99 45.76 40.89
C ILE A 265 -18.43 47.17 41.23
N ALA A 266 -19.17 47.32 42.31
CA ALA A 266 -19.52 48.62 42.83
C ALA A 266 -18.72 48.90 44.11
N GLN A 267 -18.20 50.12 44.22
CA GLN A 267 -17.58 50.55 45.49
C GLN A 267 -18.68 50.84 46.52
N ALA A 268 -18.54 50.27 47.68
CA ALA A 268 -19.47 50.49 48.77
C ALA A 268 -18.70 50.89 50.07
N THR A 269 -19.26 51.81 50.80
CA THR A 269 -18.69 52.21 52.07
C THR A 269 -19.43 51.52 53.22
N TYR A 270 -18.68 50.88 54.14
CA TYR A 270 -19.28 50.23 55.30
C TYR A 270 -19.38 51.23 56.46
N ARG A 271 -20.61 51.55 56.84
CA ARG A 271 -20.91 52.41 58.04
C ARG A 271 -22.04 51.76 58.80
N ASN A 272 -21.84 51.72 60.14
CA ASN A 272 -22.87 51.33 61.17
C ASN A 272 -23.58 50.01 60.89
N GLY A 273 -22.82 48.98 60.40
CA GLY A 273 -23.41 47.62 60.11
C GLY A 273 -24.07 47.47 58.79
N VAL A 274 -24.05 48.45 57.87
CA VAL A 274 -24.67 48.42 56.58
C VAL A 274 -23.64 48.79 55.49
N LEU A 275 -23.60 48.02 54.40
CA LEU A 275 -22.85 48.36 53.18
C LEU A 275 -23.70 49.34 52.36
N GLN A 276 -23.22 50.56 52.16
CA GLN A 276 -23.84 51.56 51.27
C GLN A 276 -23.07 51.56 49.91
N PRO A 277 -23.67 51.18 48.82
CA PRO A 277 -23.06 51.34 47.48
C PRO A 277 -22.83 52.79 47.17
N SER A 278 -21.70 53.13 46.54
CA SER A 278 -21.40 54.52 46.11
C SER A 278 -22.16 54.92 44.85
N GLU A 279 -22.82 53.97 44.17
CA GLU A 279 -23.67 54.15 42.98
C GLU A 279 -25.00 53.45 43.17
N ILE A 280 -26.06 53.98 42.53
CA ILE A 280 -27.42 53.40 42.59
C ILE A 280 -27.39 52.13 41.72
N LEU A 281 -27.60 50.99 42.36
CA LEU A 281 -27.79 49.72 41.63
C LEU A 281 -29.28 49.54 41.38
N GLU A 282 -29.69 49.63 40.13
CA GLU A 282 -31.06 49.25 39.72
C GLU A 282 -31.17 47.72 39.70
N LEU A 283 -31.80 47.16 40.71
CA LEU A 283 -32.12 45.74 40.83
C LEU A 283 -33.63 45.57 40.87
N ASP A 284 -34.12 44.60 40.12
CA ASP A 284 -35.56 44.25 40.19
C ASP A 284 -35.95 43.74 41.58
N ASN A 285 -37.12 44.07 42.04
CA ASN A 285 -37.66 43.56 43.33
C ASN A 285 -37.60 42.04 43.36
N ASP A 286 -37.09 41.48 44.48
CA ASP A 286 -36.90 40.05 44.76
C ASP A 286 -35.61 39.45 44.17
N THR A 287 -34.65 40.21 43.67
CA THR A 287 -33.37 39.69 43.22
C THR A 287 -32.47 39.36 44.42
N VAL A 288 -32.14 38.06 44.59
CA VAL A 288 -31.16 37.60 45.60
C VAL A 288 -29.75 37.82 45.12
N VAL A 289 -29.02 38.74 45.79
CA VAL A 289 -27.64 39.10 45.44
C VAL A 289 -26.67 38.50 46.44
N LYS A 290 -25.65 37.76 45.95
CA LYS A 290 -24.55 37.28 46.76
C LYS A 290 -23.46 38.34 46.79
N VAL A 291 -23.29 39.03 47.93
CA VAL A 291 -22.24 40.03 48.11
C VAL A 291 -21.01 39.38 48.72
N SER A 292 -19.85 39.53 48.07
CA SER A 292 -18.54 39.18 48.62
C SER A 292 -17.75 40.47 48.82
N VAL A 293 -17.33 40.70 50.03
CA VAL A 293 -16.59 41.92 50.43
C VAL A 293 -15.10 41.61 50.49
N GLU A 294 -14.30 42.31 49.69
CA GLU A 294 -12.84 42.32 49.81
C GLU A 294 -12.38 43.61 50.51
N SER A 295 -11.76 43.49 51.67
CA SER A 295 -11.17 44.67 52.35
C SER A 295 -9.79 44.91 51.73
N ILE A 296 -9.55 46.21 51.35
CA ILE A 296 -8.25 46.68 50.91
C ILE A 296 -7.54 47.18 52.20
N SER A 297 -6.59 46.45 52.77
CA SER A 297 -5.67 46.95 53.81
C SER A 297 -4.25 46.97 53.24
N ASP A 298 -3.57 48.08 53.56
CA ASP A 298 -2.22 48.45 53.13
C ASP A 298 -1.14 47.43 53.46
N GLY A 299 -0.37 47.12 52.46
CA GLY A 299 1.06 46.86 52.38
C GLY A 299 1.69 45.83 53.30
N LYS A 300 1.76 44.56 52.88
CA LYS A 300 2.95 43.70 53.00
C LYS A 300 2.71 42.49 52.13
N ILE A 301 3.50 42.39 51.05
CA ILE A 301 3.44 41.26 50.12
C ILE A 301 4.23 40.09 50.71
N HIS A 302 3.56 39.05 51.20
CA HIS A 302 4.19 37.77 51.53
C HIS A 302 4.25 36.85 50.31
N LEU A 303 5.45 36.39 49.93
CA LEU A 303 5.74 35.51 48.82
C LEU A 303 4.87 34.20 48.78
N ASN A 304 4.45 33.76 49.99
CA ASN A 304 3.51 32.63 50.16
C ASN A 304 2.09 32.91 49.65
N MET A 305 1.66 34.18 49.56
CA MET A 305 0.35 34.54 49.02
C MET A 305 0.36 34.56 47.49
N ILE A 306 1.49 34.89 46.87
CA ILE A 306 1.62 34.90 45.40
C ILE A 306 1.57 33.46 44.86
N LEU A 307 2.25 32.50 45.48
CA LEU A 307 2.17 31.08 45.13
C LEU A 307 0.78 30.49 45.36
N LYS A 308 0.11 30.83 46.49
CA LYS A 308 -1.27 30.41 46.71
C LYS A 308 -2.24 31.07 45.71
N LYS A 309 -2.09 32.34 45.38
CA LYS A 309 -2.92 33.04 44.38
C LYS A 309 -2.69 32.48 42.98
N TRP A 310 -1.46 32.03 42.63
CA TRP A 310 -1.16 31.41 41.36
C TRP A 310 -1.76 30.00 41.24
N LEU A 311 -1.67 29.20 42.31
CA LEU A 311 -2.28 27.84 42.36
C LEU A 311 -3.82 27.88 42.43
N TRP A 312 -4.41 28.81 43.16
CA TRP A 312 -5.88 28.94 43.28
C TRP A 312 -6.48 29.72 42.11
N GLY A 313 -5.78 30.68 41.53
CA GLY A 313 -6.21 31.35 40.30
C GLY A 313 -6.27 30.41 39.09
N THR A 314 -5.40 29.38 39.01
CA THR A 314 -5.49 28.34 37.97
C THR A 314 -6.66 27.40 38.22
N THR A 315 -7.00 27.06 39.46
CA THR A 315 -8.19 26.23 39.78
C THR A 315 -9.48 26.99 39.51
N ASP A 316 -9.58 28.27 39.82
CA ASP A 316 -10.75 29.09 39.49
C ASP A 316 -10.90 29.27 37.98
N LEU A 317 -9.80 29.49 37.25
CA LEU A 317 -9.82 29.52 35.78
C LEU A 317 -10.29 28.17 35.19
N PHE A 318 -9.85 27.05 35.76
CA PHE A 318 -10.30 25.73 35.37
C PHE A 318 -11.79 25.47 35.70
N ILE A 319 -12.26 25.96 36.84
CA ILE A 319 -13.66 25.84 37.26
C ILE A 319 -14.55 26.75 36.39
N ASP A 320 -14.13 27.98 36.11
CA ASP A 320 -14.86 28.86 35.18
C ASP A 320 -14.83 28.36 33.74
N LEU A 321 -13.72 27.84 33.24
CA LEU A 321 -13.66 27.15 31.95
C LEU A 321 -14.53 25.92 31.93
N ALA A 322 -14.60 25.12 32.99
CA ALA A 322 -15.45 23.93 33.10
C ALA A 322 -16.94 24.28 33.14
N GLN A 323 -17.33 25.45 33.62
CA GLN A 323 -18.73 25.93 33.57
C GLN A 323 -19.12 26.47 32.19
N VAL A 324 -18.17 26.97 31.40
CA VAL A 324 -18.40 27.51 30.05
C VAL A 324 -18.33 26.42 28.97
N ILE A 325 -17.52 25.37 29.16
CA ILE A 325 -17.31 24.32 28.15
C ILE A 325 -18.36 23.20 28.35
N SER A 326 -19.20 22.97 27.33
CA SER A 326 -20.14 21.83 27.37
C SER A 326 -19.39 20.50 27.45
N LEU A 327 -19.96 19.51 28.15
CA LEU A 327 -19.39 18.14 28.23
C LEU A 327 -18.99 17.59 26.86
N GLY A 328 -19.84 17.77 25.83
CA GLY A 328 -19.54 17.32 24.49
C GLY A 328 -18.32 18.04 23.86
N THR A 329 -18.09 19.31 24.20
CA THR A 329 -16.91 20.05 23.73
C THR A 329 -15.63 19.59 24.46
N LEU A 330 -15.72 19.35 25.76
CA LEU A 330 -14.62 18.79 26.53
C LEU A 330 -14.23 17.40 25.99
N LEU A 331 -15.23 16.52 25.83
CA LEU A 331 -14.97 15.18 25.28
C LEU A 331 -14.40 15.23 23.86
N PHE A 332 -14.75 16.22 23.04
CA PHE A 332 -14.16 16.39 21.71
C PHE A 332 -12.69 16.83 21.76
N ILE A 333 -12.36 17.77 22.63
CA ILE A 333 -10.97 18.18 22.84
C ILE A 333 -10.14 16.99 23.30
N LEU A 334 -10.65 16.24 24.30
CA LEU A 334 -9.97 15.03 24.79
C LEU A 334 -9.87 13.95 23.69
N SER A 335 -10.91 13.78 22.86
CA SER A 335 -10.88 12.85 21.72
C SER A 335 -9.83 13.23 20.69
N LEU A 336 -9.69 14.51 20.34
CA LEU A 336 -8.62 14.99 19.46
C LEU A 336 -7.24 14.86 20.11
N SER A 337 -7.13 15.06 21.44
CA SER A 337 -5.87 14.83 22.16
C SER A 337 -5.46 13.36 22.11
N VAL A 338 -6.38 12.42 22.39
CA VAL A 338 -6.14 10.96 22.25
C VAL A 338 -5.73 10.62 20.81
N TYR A 339 -6.46 11.16 19.84
CA TYR A 339 -6.12 11.00 18.41
C TYR A 339 -4.69 11.48 18.14
N THR A 340 -4.34 12.70 18.54
CA THR A 340 -3.01 13.30 18.30
C THR A 340 -1.91 12.51 18.98
N ILE A 341 -2.10 12.12 20.24
CA ILE A 341 -1.12 11.32 20.98
C ILE A 341 -0.87 9.99 20.26
N THR A 342 -1.93 9.28 19.88
CA THR A 342 -1.77 7.99 19.20
C THR A 342 -1.14 8.10 17.80
N ARG A 343 -1.09 9.29 17.20
CA ARG A 343 -0.43 9.54 15.91
C ARG A 343 1.02 9.95 16.05
N LEU A 344 1.37 10.69 17.10
CA LEU A 344 2.71 11.24 17.28
C LEU A 344 3.60 10.39 18.19
N TRP A 345 3.01 9.58 19.10
CA TRP A 345 3.79 8.74 20.01
C TRP A 345 4.57 7.66 19.26
N ALA A 346 5.90 7.61 19.46
CA ALA A 346 6.81 6.66 18.82
C ALA A 346 6.65 6.61 17.28
N LEU A 347 6.51 7.79 16.65
CA LEU A 347 6.22 7.92 15.22
C LEU A 347 7.40 7.46 14.34
N ASP A 348 8.60 7.50 14.86
CA ASP A 348 9.84 7.01 14.26
C ASP A 348 10.02 5.47 14.35
N ARG A 349 9.24 4.81 15.24
CA ARG A 349 9.34 3.35 15.49
C ARG A 349 8.29 2.54 14.75
N PHE A 350 7.11 3.10 14.48
CA PHE A 350 6.05 2.44 13.74
C PHE A 350 5.33 3.42 12.81
N PRO A 351 5.13 3.07 11.53
CA PRO A 351 5.48 1.81 10.85
C PRO A 351 6.98 1.53 10.86
N ILE A 352 7.36 0.24 10.84
CA ILE A 352 8.78 -0.18 10.94
C ILE A 352 9.62 0.16 9.70
N TYR A 353 8.97 0.35 8.57
CA TYR A 353 9.60 0.84 7.35
C TYR A 353 9.70 2.36 7.37
N TYR A 354 10.68 2.91 6.70
CA TYR A 354 10.65 4.28 6.17
C TYR A 354 10.76 4.15 4.65
N PHE A 355 9.65 4.40 3.96
CA PHE A 355 9.51 4.07 2.56
C PHE A 355 10.18 5.13 1.66
N GLY A 356 10.70 4.72 0.49
CA GLY A 356 11.31 5.66 -0.46
C GLY A 356 10.39 6.82 -0.83
N ASP A 357 9.08 6.57 -1.01
CA ASP A 357 8.10 7.62 -1.29
C ASP A 357 7.91 8.60 -0.12
N GLU A 358 8.14 8.18 1.15
CA GLU A 358 8.14 9.10 2.30
C GLU A 358 9.36 10.04 2.23
N ALA A 359 10.53 9.50 1.90
CA ALA A 359 11.75 10.29 1.73
C ALA A 359 11.62 11.30 0.58
N ILE A 360 11.05 10.87 -0.54
CA ILE A 360 10.82 11.71 -1.73
C ILE A 360 10.01 12.96 -1.39
N GLN A 361 8.98 12.90 -0.54
CA GLN A 361 8.20 14.08 -0.16
C GLN A 361 9.09 15.19 0.42
N THR A 362 10.00 14.81 1.31
CA THR A 362 10.93 15.76 1.94
C THR A 362 12.06 16.19 1.00
N LEU A 363 12.59 15.29 0.16
CA LEU A 363 13.64 15.61 -0.80
C LEU A 363 13.17 16.57 -1.90
N PHE A 364 11.97 16.38 -2.44
CA PHE A 364 11.37 17.34 -3.37
C PHE A 364 11.09 18.67 -2.70
N ALA A 365 10.64 18.67 -1.44
CA ALA A 365 10.47 19.88 -0.65
C ALA A 365 11.81 20.64 -0.49
N GLU A 366 12.90 19.93 -0.20
CA GLU A 366 14.25 20.49 -0.12
C GLU A 366 14.72 21.08 -1.47
N ASN A 367 14.46 20.37 -2.56
CA ASN A 367 14.77 20.88 -3.92
C ASN A 367 13.98 22.15 -4.23
N LEU A 368 12.68 22.20 -3.89
CA LEU A 368 11.86 23.41 -4.08
C LEU A 368 12.43 24.61 -3.31
N ILE A 369 12.89 24.40 -2.08
CA ILE A 369 13.51 25.46 -1.28
C ILE A 369 14.81 25.93 -1.92
N LYS A 370 15.70 25.01 -2.32
CA LYS A 370 16.97 25.31 -2.98
C LYS A 370 16.78 26.08 -4.30
N GLN A 371 15.74 25.73 -5.05
CA GLN A 371 15.37 26.39 -6.32
C GLN A 371 14.49 27.62 -6.14
N LYS A 372 14.34 28.12 -4.89
CA LYS A 372 13.50 29.30 -4.57
C LYS A 372 12.07 29.17 -5.11
N PHE A 373 11.51 27.94 -5.07
CA PHE A 373 10.18 27.61 -5.57
C PHE A 373 9.99 27.87 -7.09
N ILE A 374 11.05 27.73 -7.86
CA ILE A 374 11.01 27.78 -9.33
C ILE A 374 11.39 26.39 -9.84
N SER A 375 10.61 25.81 -10.74
CA SER A 375 10.94 24.53 -11.35
C SER A 375 12.09 24.64 -12.36
N LEU A 376 12.63 23.50 -12.79
CA LEU A 376 13.74 23.44 -13.76
C LEU A 376 13.39 24.08 -15.11
N ASP A 377 12.12 24.11 -15.50
CA ASP A 377 11.60 24.78 -16.69
C ASP A 377 11.30 26.28 -16.48
N GLY A 378 11.68 26.86 -15.34
CA GLY A 378 11.47 28.26 -15.00
C GLY A 378 10.08 28.63 -14.49
N THR A 379 9.17 27.65 -14.29
CA THR A 379 7.80 27.91 -13.79
C THR A 379 7.84 28.28 -12.30
N PRO A 380 7.35 29.45 -11.88
CA PRO A 380 7.26 29.80 -10.47
C PRO A 380 6.10 29.06 -9.78
N LEU A 381 6.31 28.66 -8.55
CA LEU A 381 5.34 27.91 -7.73
C LEU A 381 4.71 26.72 -8.47
N PRO A 382 5.55 25.75 -8.92
CA PRO A 382 5.07 24.65 -9.73
C PRO A 382 4.02 23.82 -8.96
N ILE A 383 3.01 23.33 -9.67
CA ILE A 383 1.95 22.50 -9.09
C ILE A 383 2.12 21.01 -9.37
N TYR A 384 3.00 20.67 -10.30
CA TYR A 384 3.40 19.32 -10.65
C TYR A 384 4.91 19.22 -10.74
N VAL A 385 5.43 18.05 -10.40
CA VAL A 385 6.82 17.67 -10.60
C VAL A 385 6.89 16.37 -11.39
N GLU A 386 7.87 16.27 -12.25
CA GLU A 386 8.17 15.04 -12.94
C GLU A 386 8.87 14.06 -11.99
N ALA A 387 8.27 12.89 -11.81
CA ALA A 387 8.87 11.73 -11.19
C ALA A 387 9.48 10.83 -12.29
N ALA A 388 10.21 9.78 -11.91
CA ALA A 388 10.82 8.86 -12.86
C ALA A 388 9.81 8.33 -13.90
N GLY A 389 10.21 8.26 -15.17
CA GLY A 389 9.44 7.66 -16.25
C GLY A 389 8.24 8.48 -16.74
N ASN A 390 8.38 9.78 -16.93
CA ASN A 390 7.31 10.68 -17.37
C ASN A 390 6.08 10.74 -16.46
N ARG A 391 6.22 10.31 -15.22
CA ARG A 391 5.17 10.39 -14.20
C ARG A 391 5.13 11.79 -13.60
N TRP A 392 3.98 12.45 -13.67
CA TRP A 392 3.76 13.77 -13.09
C TRP A 392 2.95 13.66 -11.80
N THR A 393 3.51 14.19 -10.71
CA THR A 393 2.91 14.14 -9.36
C THR A 393 2.51 15.54 -8.89
N PRO A 394 1.30 15.72 -8.32
CA PRO A 394 0.88 16.98 -7.71
C PRO A 394 1.76 17.34 -6.50
N LEU A 395 2.06 18.62 -6.32
CA LEU A 395 3.07 19.11 -5.38
C LEU A 395 2.55 19.66 -4.04
N LEU A 396 1.24 19.75 -3.82
CA LEU A 396 0.73 20.46 -2.65
C LEU A 396 1.23 19.85 -1.31
N SER A 397 1.34 18.53 -1.21
CA SER A 397 1.91 17.86 -0.03
C SER A 397 3.36 18.31 0.24
N MET A 398 4.15 18.44 -0.82
CA MET A 398 5.56 18.82 -0.72
C MET A 398 5.76 20.26 -0.22
N TYR A 399 4.81 21.17 -0.48
CA TYR A 399 4.82 22.51 0.12
C TYR A 399 4.63 22.48 1.64
N PHE A 400 3.81 21.55 2.17
CA PHE A 400 3.70 21.35 3.61
C PHE A 400 5.00 20.78 4.20
N HIS A 401 5.62 19.82 3.50
CA HIS A 401 6.94 19.31 3.90
C HIS A 401 8.04 20.39 3.82
N ALA A 402 7.99 21.29 2.82
CA ALA A 402 8.92 22.41 2.73
C ALA A 402 8.80 23.35 3.94
N LEU A 403 7.58 23.65 4.37
CA LEU A 403 7.37 24.47 5.56
C LEU A 403 7.90 23.79 6.83
N THR A 404 7.56 22.52 7.05
CA THR A 404 7.95 21.83 8.29
C THR A 404 9.43 21.50 8.35
N SER A 405 10.04 21.08 7.22
CA SER A 405 11.49 20.83 7.16
C SER A 405 12.32 22.11 7.29
N SER A 406 11.83 23.25 6.80
CA SER A 406 12.49 24.55 7.03
C SER A 406 12.45 25.00 8.49
N LEU A 407 11.40 24.63 9.24
CA LEU A 407 11.23 25.04 10.64
C LEU A 407 11.91 24.08 11.63
N PHE A 408 11.86 22.76 11.35
CA PHE A 408 12.24 21.72 12.32
C PHE A 408 13.39 20.82 11.84
N GLY A 409 13.92 21.08 10.65
CA GLY A 409 14.95 20.24 10.03
C GLY A 409 14.38 18.98 9.37
N LYS A 410 15.29 18.16 8.84
CA LYS A 410 14.99 16.93 8.12
C LYS A 410 15.18 15.71 9.05
N SER A 411 14.12 14.95 9.29
CA SER A 411 14.14 13.69 10.03
C SER A 411 12.89 12.86 9.72
N ILE A 412 12.92 11.56 10.02
CA ILE A 412 11.74 10.68 9.90
C ILE A 412 10.56 11.24 10.68
N PHE A 413 10.81 11.71 11.92
CA PHE A 413 9.76 12.26 12.78
C PHE A 413 9.12 13.52 12.16
N VAL A 414 9.90 14.46 11.62
CA VAL A 414 9.39 15.69 10.98
C VAL A 414 8.61 15.36 9.71
N SER A 415 9.14 14.46 8.89
CA SER A 415 8.49 14.02 7.64
C SER A 415 7.11 13.42 7.94
N ARG A 416 7.03 12.41 8.80
CA ARG A 416 5.76 11.76 9.19
C ARG A 416 4.86 12.69 10.00
N GLY A 417 5.45 13.50 10.89
CA GLY A 417 4.74 14.47 11.73
C GLY A 417 3.95 15.48 10.92
N THR A 418 4.44 15.87 9.74
CA THR A 418 3.74 16.77 8.81
C THR A 418 2.38 16.19 8.41
N SER A 419 2.36 14.95 7.94
CA SER A 419 1.11 14.27 7.56
C SER A 419 0.23 13.97 8.77
N ALA A 420 0.82 13.54 9.90
CA ALA A 420 0.10 13.27 11.14
C ALA A 420 -0.65 14.50 11.67
N VAL A 421 -0.03 15.68 11.63
CA VAL A 421 -0.68 16.93 12.05
C VAL A 421 -1.82 17.31 11.11
N VAL A 422 -1.60 17.24 9.78
CA VAL A 422 -2.68 17.52 8.82
C VAL A 422 -3.84 16.54 8.96
N SER A 423 -3.59 15.28 9.33
CA SER A 423 -4.61 14.25 9.55
C SER A 423 -5.63 14.60 10.63
N ILE A 424 -5.26 15.48 11.60
CA ILE A 424 -6.17 15.98 12.64
C ILE A 424 -7.37 16.69 12.03
N LEU A 425 -7.18 17.39 10.91
CA LEU A 425 -8.26 18.07 10.18
C LEU A 425 -9.32 17.06 9.69
N GLY A 426 -8.89 15.89 9.23
CA GLY A 426 -9.79 14.81 8.83
C GLY A 426 -10.64 14.31 10.00
N ALA A 427 -10.00 13.99 11.13
CA ALA A 427 -10.69 13.55 12.33
C ALA A 427 -11.66 14.63 12.88
N ALA A 428 -11.21 15.87 12.88
CA ALA A 428 -12.03 17.02 13.33
C ALA A 428 -13.24 17.23 12.41
N SER A 429 -13.06 17.10 11.08
CA SER A 429 -14.14 17.29 10.09
C SER A 429 -15.30 16.33 10.32
N VAL A 430 -15.03 15.05 10.61
CA VAL A 430 -16.05 14.04 10.92
C VAL A 430 -16.85 14.45 12.16
N GLY A 431 -16.19 14.80 13.26
CA GLY A 431 -16.86 15.26 14.46
C GLY A 431 -17.70 16.53 14.22
N LEU A 432 -17.16 17.50 13.48
CA LEU A 432 -17.85 18.76 13.18
C LEU A 432 -19.05 18.55 12.24
N ILE A 433 -18.99 17.62 11.28
CA ILE A 433 -20.14 17.23 10.46
C ILE A 433 -21.24 16.65 11.34
N LEU A 434 -20.90 15.70 12.21
CA LEU A 434 -21.86 15.11 13.15
C LEU A 434 -22.50 16.19 14.06
N LYS A 435 -21.71 17.17 14.56
CA LYS A 435 -22.21 18.26 15.42
C LYS A 435 -23.07 19.26 14.66
N LYS A 436 -22.51 19.86 13.60
CA LYS A 436 -23.11 21.04 12.95
C LYS A 436 -24.27 20.69 12.01
N ILE A 437 -24.20 19.53 11.38
CA ILE A 437 -25.14 19.11 10.35
C ILE A 437 -26.17 18.13 10.92
N PHE A 438 -25.71 17.03 11.51
CA PHE A 438 -26.60 15.98 12.02
C PHE A 438 -27.10 16.23 13.46
N LYS A 439 -26.54 17.24 14.16
CA LYS A 439 -26.90 17.60 15.54
C LYS A 439 -26.75 16.42 16.52
N ALA A 440 -25.84 15.49 16.21
CA ALA A 440 -25.57 14.33 17.07
C ALA A 440 -25.02 14.79 18.42
N ARG A 441 -25.47 14.23 19.53
CA ARG A 441 -24.94 14.50 20.86
C ARG A 441 -23.60 13.80 21.08
N PHE A 442 -23.39 12.66 20.38
CA PHE A 442 -22.12 11.90 20.37
C PHE A 442 -21.16 12.33 19.26
N TRP A 443 -21.28 13.58 18.78
CA TRP A 443 -20.42 14.13 17.73
C TRP A 443 -18.93 14.03 18.02
N TRP A 444 -18.52 14.06 19.28
CA TRP A 444 -17.14 13.95 19.73
C TRP A 444 -16.52 12.58 19.41
N THR A 445 -17.34 11.53 19.30
CA THR A 445 -16.86 10.19 18.94
C THR A 445 -16.28 10.11 17.53
N GLY A 446 -16.62 11.06 16.64
CA GLY A 446 -16.11 11.08 15.28
C GLY A 446 -14.58 11.02 15.21
N ALA A 447 -13.89 11.76 16.10
CA ALA A 447 -12.42 11.75 16.14
C ALA A 447 -11.87 10.38 16.62
N LEU A 448 -12.50 9.75 17.62
CA LEU A 448 -12.06 8.46 18.14
C LEU A 448 -12.40 7.30 17.18
N LEU A 449 -13.52 7.37 16.44
CA LEU A 449 -13.86 6.38 15.41
C LEU A 449 -12.86 6.43 14.25
N VAL A 450 -12.53 7.62 13.77
CA VAL A 450 -11.45 7.81 12.78
C VAL A 450 -10.13 7.27 13.34
N GLY A 451 -9.85 7.56 14.62
CA GLY A 451 -8.67 7.05 15.32
C GLY A 451 -8.60 5.53 15.39
N LEU A 452 -9.73 4.86 15.54
CA LEU A 452 -9.85 3.40 15.64
C LEU A 452 -9.78 2.68 14.28
N THR A 453 -9.73 3.40 13.17
CA THR A 453 -9.68 2.83 11.82
C THR A 453 -8.27 2.33 11.50
N PRO A 454 -7.99 1.00 11.35
CA PRO A 454 -6.63 0.46 11.19
C PRO A 454 -5.89 1.03 9.98
N ALA A 455 -6.51 1.10 8.81
CA ALA A 455 -5.87 1.69 7.63
C ALA A 455 -5.52 3.17 7.86
N TRP A 456 -6.38 3.92 8.51
CA TRP A 456 -6.08 5.31 8.84
C TRP A 456 -5.01 5.43 9.91
N PHE A 457 -5.02 4.54 10.92
CA PHE A 457 -3.97 4.51 11.93
C PHE A 457 -2.60 4.33 11.28
N LEU A 458 -2.47 3.34 10.41
CA LEU A 458 -1.22 3.05 9.71
C LEU A 458 -0.78 4.24 8.84
N HIS A 459 -1.64 4.65 7.88
CA HIS A 459 -1.26 5.67 6.90
C HIS A 459 -1.08 7.07 7.51
N SER A 460 -1.87 7.47 8.53
CA SER A 460 -1.68 8.77 9.19
C SER A 460 -0.38 8.88 10.01
N ARG A 461 0.39 7.79 10.08
CA ARG A 461 1.74 7.73 10.68
C ARG A 461 2.85 7.61 9.62
N THR A 462 2.51 7.81 8.35
CA THR A 462 3.46 7.88 7.22
C THR A 462 3.43 9.26 6.59
N ALA A 463 4.44 9.58 5.78
CA ALA A 463 4.53 10.85 5.09
C ALA A 463 3.84 10.86 3.71
N PHE A 464 2.88 9.95 3.47
CA PHE A 464 2.20 9.87 2.19
C PHE A 464 1.20 11.02 1.97
N GLU A 465 1.16 11.54 0.76
CA GLU A 465 0.24 12.59 0.31
C GLU A 465 -1.24 12.17 0.40
N THR A 466 -1.54 10.87 0.38
CA THR A 466 -2.90 10.33 0.48
C THR A 466 -3.58 10.65 1.81
N VAL A 467 -2.78 10.83 2.87
CA VAL A 467 -3.24 11.25 4.21
C VAL A 467 -3.78 12.67 4.16
N MET A 468 -3.02 13.59 3.57
CA MET A 468 -3.43 14.99 3.42
C MET A 468 -4.65 15.11 2.51
N THR A 469 -4.69 14.34 1.40
CA THR A 469 -5.85 14.21 0.52
C THR A 469 -7.11 13.88 1.30
N THR A 470 -7.07 12.83 2.11
CA THR A 470 -8.22 12.38 2.91
C THR A 470 -8.67 13.43 3.93
N ALA A 471 -7.71 14.11 4.56
CA ALA A 471 -8.00 15.18 5.51
C ALA A 471 -8.69 16.39 4.82
N PHE A 472 -8.17 16.83 3.67
CA PHE A 472 -8.77 17.91 2.90
C PHE A 472 -10.13 17.53 2.30
N TYR A 473 -10.30 16.27 1.88
CA TYR A 473 -11.59 15.76 1.45
C TYR A 473 -12.65 15.82 2.56
N GLY A 474 -12.29 15.45 3.79
CA GLY A 474 -13.17 15.62 4.96
C GLY A 474 -13.57 17.08 5.19
N CYS A 475 -12.61 18.01 5.07
CA CYS A 475 -12.85 19.43 5.17
C CYS A 475 -13.72 19.97 4.01
N PHE A 476 -13.49 19.52 2.77
CA PHE A 476 -14.33 19.82 1.62
C PHE A 476 -15.79 19.45 1.88
N LEU A 477 -16.05 18.25 2.36
CA LEU A 477 -17.40 17.79 2.70
C LEU A 477 -18.03 18.63 3.83
N LEU A 478 -17.25 18.96 4.87
CA LEU A 478 -17.72 19.84 5.95
C LEU A 478 -18.15 21.21 5.41
N PHE A 479 -17.32 21.85 4.59
CA PHE A 479 -17.62 23.18 4.06
C PHE A 479 -18.77 23.15 3.05
N TYR A 480 -18.89 22.08 2.24
CA TYR A 480 -20.04 21.88 1.38
C TYR A 480 -21.35 21.73 2.19
N LEU A 481 -21.33 20.95 3.25
CA LEU A 481 -22.48 20.80 4.14
C LEU A 481 -22.82 22.10 4.89
N LEU A 482 -21.81 22.87 5.31
CA LEU A 482 -22.03 24.19 5.89
C LEU A 482 -22.62 25.18 4.86
N TYR A 483 -22.23 25.08 3.60
CA TYR A 483 -22.84 25.81 2.50
C TYR A 483 -24.33 25.50 2.39
N ARG A 484 -24.72 24.25 2.53
CA ARG A 484 -26.09 23.78 2.44
C ARG A 484 -26.97 24.15 3.66
N TYR A 485 -26.39 24.15 4.86
CA TYR A 485 -27.16 24.23 6.12
C TYR A 485 -26.89 25.47 6.97
N LYS A 486 -25.81 26.22 6.71
CA LYS A 486 -25.49 27.41 7.53
C LYS A 486 -25.46 28.70 6.74
N SER A 487 -24.62 28.80 5.71
CA SER A 487 -24.52 30.02 4.89
C SER A 487 -23.98 29.70 3.49
N PRO A 488 -24.54 30.27 2.43
CA PRO A 488 -24.07 30.06 1.08
C PRO A 488 -22.59 30.47 0.84
N ARG A 489 -22.00 31.34 1.67
CA ARG A 489 -20.61 31.77 1.56
C ARG A 489 -19.59 30.64 1.82
N TYR A 490 -20.00 29.59 2.53
CA TYR A 490 -19.12 28.43 2.76
C TYR A 490 -18.78 27.67 1.46
N LEU A 491 -19.47 27.96 0.34
CA LEU A 491 -19.10 27.38 -0.96
C LEU A 491 -17.68 27.77 -1.39
N TYR A 492 -17.21 28.98 -1.06
CA TYR A 492 -15.84 29.39 -1.37
C TYR A 492 -14.81 28.51 -0.65
N GLY A 493 -15.07 28.19 0.63
CA GLY A 493 -14.21 27.27 1.40
C GLY A 493 -14.28 25.85 0.86
N ALA A 494 -15.44 25.39 0.41
CA ALA A 494 -15.56 24.08 -0.23
C ALA A 494 -14.75 24.01 -1.54
N VAL A 495 -14.79 25.05 -2.37
CA VAL A 495 -13.99 25.11 -3.60
C VAL A 495 -12.49 25.12 -3.29
N ALA A 496 -12.04 25.93 -2.31
CA ALA A 496 -10.63 26.00 -1.94
C ALA A 496 -10.11 24.65 -1.37
N LEU A 497 -10.88 23.99 -0.51
CA LEU A 497 -10.53 22.69 0.06
C LEU A 497 -10.65 21.55 -0.95
N GLY A 498 -11.60 21.67 -1.91
CA GLY A 498 -11.65 20.80 -3.07
C GLY A 498 -10.42 20.93 -3.96
N ALA A 499 -9.96 22.15 -4.21
CA ALA A 499 -8.72 22.40 -4.94
C ALA A 499 -7.49 21.85 -4.17
N ALA A 500 -7.43 22.05 -2.84
CA ALA A 500 -6.39 21.45 -2.01
C ALA A 500 -6.39 19.91 -2.14
N THR A 501 -7.56 19.26 -2.07
CA THR A 501 -7.69 17.81 -2.31
C THR A 501 -7.16 17.42 -3.69
N PHE A 502 -7.53 18.18 -4.73
CA PHE A 502 -7.17 17.93 -6.13
C PHE A 502 -5.65 17.98 -6.37
N TYR A 503 -4.94 18.96 -5.77
CA TYR A 503 -3.51 19.16 -5.98
C TYR A 503 -2.60 18.41 -4.99
N THR A 504 -3.17 17.56 -4.15
CA THR A 504 -2.38 16.77 -3.19
C THR A 504 -1.99 15.41 -3.77
N TYR A 505 -2.88 14.75 -4.54
CA TYR A 505 -2.66 13.38 -5.03
C TYR A 505 -3.35 13.14 -6.37
N SER A 506 -2.70 12.40 -7.28
CA SER A 506 -3.24 12.18 -8.63
C SER A 506 -4.63 11.54 -8.64
N ASN A 507 -4.86 10.49 -7.85
CA ASN A 507 -6.17 9.84 -7.76
C ASN A 507 -7.25 10.73 -7.11
N ALA A 508 -6.85 11.68 -6.26
CA ALA A 508 -7.78 12.61 -5.61
C ALA A 508 -8.48 13.53 -6.61
N GLN A 509 -7.87 13.75 -7.77
CA GLN A 509 -8.48 14.52 -8.86
C GLN A 509 -9.79 13.88 -9.30
N ALA A 510 -9.80 12.58 -9.54
CA ALA A 510 -11.02 11.84 -9.89
C ALA A 510 -12.05 11.85 -8.76
N ILE A 511 -11.62 11.66 -7.52
CA ILE A 511 -12.49 11.62 -6.34
C ILE A 511 -13.24 12.96 -6.16
N VAL A 512 -12.49 14.07 -6.13
CA VAL A 512 -13.10 15.38 -5.84
C VAL A 512 -13.96 15.88 -7.01
N VAL A 513 -13.56 15.61 -8.25
CA VAL A 513 -14.37 15.96 -9.43
C VAL A 513 -15.67 15.15 -9.45
N ALA A 514 -15.60 13.83 -9.25
CA ALA A 514 -16.77 12.98 -9.18
C ALA A 514 -17.71 13.42 -8.04
N ALA A 515 -17.17 13.68 -6.85
CA ALA A 515 -17.95 14.17 -5.71
C ALA A 515 -18.60 15.51 -6.03
N ALA A 516 -17.87 16.49 -6.60
CA ALA A 516 -18.37 17.81 -6.93
C ALA A 516 -19.49 17.75 -7.98
N VAL A 517 -19.32 16.95 -9.04
CA VAL A 517 -20.35 16.75 -10.08
C VAL A 517 -21.60 16.11 -9.49
N MET A 518 -21.46 15.02 -8.75
CA MET A 518 -22.61 14.33 -8.13
C MET A 518 -23.32 15.24 -7.12
N LEU A 519 -22.61 16.02 -6.31
CA LEU A 519 -23.17 16.97 -5.36
C LEU A 519 -23.88 18.14 -6.10
N PHE A 520 -23.30 18.62 -7.19
CA PHE A 520 -23.90 19.65 -8.01
C PHE A 520 -25.25 19.19 -8.60
N ILE A 521 -25.29 17.99 -9.17
CA ILE A 521 -26.52 17.38 -9.70
C ILE A 521 -27.52 17.14 -8.58
N SER A 522 -27.11 16.58 -7.46
CA SER A 522 -27.98 16.25 -6.32
C SER A 522 -28.70 17.46 -5.74
N ASP A 523 -28.02 18.61 -5.70
CA ASP A 523 -28.52 19.84 -5.08
C ASP A 523 -28.73 20.97 -6.10
N PHE A 524 -28.90 20.64 -7.39
CA PHE A 524 -28.96 21.56 -8.51
C PHE A 524 -29.91 22.76 -8.28
N ARG A 525 -31.14 22.48 -7.79
CA ARG A 525 -32.15 23.55 -7.51
C ARG A 525 -31.66 24.52 -6.44
N TYR A 526 -30.92 24.05 -5.46
CA TYR A 526 -30.37 24.92 -4.42
C TYR A 526 -29.23 25.79 -4.96
N HIS A 527 -28.35 25.24 -5.79
CA HIS A 527 -27.29 25.98 -6.44
C HIS A 527 -27.83 27.12 -7.29
N LEU A 528 -28.85 26.85 -8.10
CA LEU A 528 -29.51 27.87 -8.94
C LEU A 528 -30.23 28.97 -8.12
N ARG A 529 -30.70 28.67 -6.93
CA ARG A 529 -31.29 29.66 -6.02
C ARG A 529 -30.24 30.67 -5.53
N HIS A 530 -28.97 30.31 -5.47
CA HIS A 530 -27.86 31.12 -4.99
C HIS A 530 -26.90 31.50 -6.13
N ARG A 531 -27.43 31.80 -7.33
CA ARG A 531 -26.66 32.10 -8.56
C ARG A 531 -25.47 33.05 -8.37
N PRO A 532 -25.56 34.19 -7.64
CA PRO A 532 -24.44 35.11 -7.51
C PRO A 532 -23.24 34.50 -6.77
N ILE A 533 -23.52 33.65 -5.75
CA ILE A 533 -22.45 32.96 -5.00
C ILE A 533 -21.90 31.79 -5.82
N LEU A 534 -22.78 31.08 -6.54
CA LEU A 534 -22.37 30.00 -7.45
C LEU A 534 -21.42 30.54 -8.53
N LEU A 535 -21.79 31.68 -9.19
CA LEU A 535 -20.93 32.27 -10.22
C LEU A 535 -19.57 32.67 -9.66
N ARG A 536 -19.51 33.33 -8.51
CA ARG A 536 -18.21 33.69 -7.86
C ARG A 536 -17.41 32.47 -7.46
N ALA A 537 -18.05 31.44 -6.95
CA ALA A 537 -17.42 30.18 -6.60
C ALA A 537 -16.89 29.44 -7.86
N PHE A 538 -17.60 29.52 -8.98
CA PHE A 538 -17.18 29.02 -10.27
C PHE A 538 -15.96 29.77 -10.81
N LEU A 539 -15.96 31.12 -10.72
CA LEU A 539 -14.78 31.92 -11.06
C LEU A 539 -13.55 31.58 -10.16
N LEU A 540 -13.80 31.35 -8.86
CA LEU A 540 -12.74 30.88 -7.95
C LEU A 540 -12.24 29.49 -8.35
N ALA A 541 -13.12 28.58 -8.78
CA ALA A 541 -12.73 27.25 -9.27
C ALA A 541 -11.90 27.34 -10.56
N ILE A 542 -12.27 28.26 -11.50
CA ILE A 542 -11.48 28.54 -12.69
C ILE A 542 -10.08 29.07 -12.30
N LEU A 543 -10.02 30.00 -11.34
CA LEU A 543 -8.72 30.51 -10.85
C LEU A 543 -7.83 29.39 -10.35
N PHE A 544 -8.36 28.44 -9.55
CA PHE A 544 -7.60 27.26 -9.12
C PHE A 544 -7.31 26.26 -10.27
N ALA A 545 -8.10 26.27 -11.36
CA ALA A 545 -7.85 25.41 -12.51
C ALA A 545 -6.81 25.99 -13.48
N LEU A 546 -6.51 27.32 -13.43
CA LEU A 546 -5.54 27.94 -14.34
C LEU A 546 -4.18 27.25 -14.35
N PRO A 547 -3.57 26.91 -13.22
CA PRO A 547 -2.29 26.20 -13.24
C PRO A 547 -2.37 24.82 -13.91
N LEU A 548 -3.48 24.09 -13.71
CA LEU A 548 -3.71 22.81 -14.40
C LEU A 548 -3.88 23.02 -15.90
N ILE A 549 -4.63 24.05 -16.32
CA ILE A 549 -4.82 24.35 -17.74
C ILE A 549 -3.47 24.69 -18.39
N SER A 550 -2.65 25.54 -17.75
CA SER A 550 -1.32 25.86 -18.23
C SER A 550 -0.44 24.61 -18.33
N PHE A 551 -0.43 23.76 -17.30
CA PHE A 551 0.30 22.51 -17.30
C PHE A 551 -0.14 21.59 -18.46
N ARG A 552 -1.46 21.47 -18.71
CA ARG A 552 -2.00 20.64 -19.76
C ARG A 552 -1.69 21.14 -21.17
N LEU A 553 -1.62 22.46 -21.36
CA LEU A 553 -1.25 23.04 -22.63
C LEU A 553 0.24 22.79 -22.95
N ASN A 554 1.08 22.78 -21.93
CA ASN A 554 2.53 22.52 -22.07
C ASN A 554 2.88 21.02 -22.10
N LYS A 555 2.10 20.17 -21.46
CA LYS A 555 2.31 18.71 -21.33
C LYS A 555 0.99 17.97 -21.57
N PRO A 556 0.50 17.90 -22.83
CA PRO A 556 -0.82 17.33 -23.15
C PRO A 556 -0.95 15.85 -22.80
N GLU A 557 0.14 15.09 -22.96
CA GLU A 557 0.17 13.63 -22.77
C GLU A 557 0.39 13.18 -21.33
N ALA A 558 0.77 14.08 -20.43
CA ALA A 558 1.15 13.75 -19.06
C ALA A 558 0.12 12.88 -18.28
N MET A 559 -1.18 12.97 -18.60
CA MET A 559 -2.21 12.13 -17.98
C MET A 559 -2.26 10.72 -18.59
N SER A 560 -2.22 10.63 -19.91
CA SER A 560 -2.22 9.34 -20.61
C SER A 560 -1.01 8.54 -20.22
N ASP A 561 0.16 9.18 -20.20
CA ASP A 561 1.43 8.57 -19.81
C ASP A 561 1.40 8.12 -18.34
N HIS A 562 0.87 8.97 -17.44
CA HIS A 562 0.71 8.56 -16.05
C HIS A 562 -0.17 7.31 -15.91
N LEU A 563 -1.32 7.25 -16.61
CA LEU A 563 -2.21 6.10 -16.54
C LEU A 563 -1.59 4.84 -17.17
N ARG A 564 -0.81 4.98 -18.24
CA ARG A 564 -0.07 3.86 -18.85
C ARG A 564 1.00 3.32 -17.89
N VAL A 565 1.83 4.21 -17.35
CA VAL A 565 2.91 3.81 -16.41
C VAL A 565 2.37 3.13 -15.14
N VAL A 566 1.19 3.53 -14.65
CA VAL A 566 0.56 2.84 -13.49
C VAL A 566 -0.24 1.59 -13.89
N GLY A 567 -0.14 1.13 -15.16
CA GLY A 567 -0.72 -0.12 -15.63
C GLY A 567 -2.24 -0.10 -15.80
N SER A 568 -2.81 1.06 -16.23
CA SER A 568 -4.25 1.14 -16.47
C SER A 568 -4.69 0.26 -17.65
N TYR A 569 -5.62 -0.66 -17.40
CA TYR A 569 -6.22 -1.52 -18.43
C TYR A 569 -6.98 -0.73 -19.51
N LEU A 570 -7.25 0.56 -19.30
CA LEU A 570 -7.91 1.42 -20.29
C LEU A 570 -7.08 1.57 -21.57
N PHE A 571 -5.75 1.42 -21.48
CA PHE A 571 -4.83 1.51 -22.61
C PHE A 571 -4.43 0.14 -23.18
N GLN A 572 -4.89 -0.96 -22.57
CA GLN A 572 -4.69 -2.30 -23.13
C GLN A 572 -5.60 -2.54 -24.33
N PRO A 573 -5.23 -3.41 -25.29
CA PRO A 573 -6.02 -3.72 -26.49
C PRO A 573 -7.21 -4.64 -26.17
N LEU A 574 -8.07 -4.20 -25.23
CA LEU A 574 -9.27 -4.90 -24.80
C LEU A 574 -10.52 -4.29 -25.46
N PRO A 575 -11.56 -5.09 -25.77
CA PRO A 575 -12.86 -4.58 -26.17
C PRO A 575 -13.45 -3.60 -25.14
N LEU A 576 -14.16 -2.57 -25.61
CA LEU A 576 -14.76 -1.56 -24.73
C LEU A 576 -15.68 -2.18 -23.65
N ILE A 577 -16.40 -3.23 -24.01
CA ILE A 577 -17.32 -3.89 -23.08
C ILE A 577 -16.55 -4.53 -21.91
N ASP A 578 -15.40 -5.13 -22.18
CA ASP A 578 -14.56 -5.76 -21.14
C ASP A 578 -13.97 -4.68 -20.22
N LYS A 579 -13.50 -3.56 -20.79
CA LYS A 579 -13.05 -2.40 -20.00
C LYS A 579 -14.15 -1.88 -19.07
N ILE A 580 -15.39 -1.77 -19.55
CA ILE A 580 -16.53 -1.37 -18.73
C ILE A 580 -16.82 -2.40 -17.64
N GLN A 581 -16.78 -3.68 -17.97
CA GLN A 581 -17.00 -4.76 -17.00
C GLN A 581 -15.94 -4.76 -15.91
N ILE A 582 -14.65 -4.64 -16.26
CA ILE A 582 -13.53 -4.54 -15.31
C ILE A 582 -13.73 -3.31 -14.40
N TYR A 583 -14.10 -2.17 -14.98
CA TYR A 583 -14.38 -0.96 -14.20
C TYR A 583 -15.49 -1.17 -13.16
N ILE A 584 -16.63 -1.75 -13.57
CA ILE A 584 -17.76 -1.99 -12.67
C ILE A 584 -17.37 -2.98 -11.56
N GLN A 585 -16.63 -4.04 -11.88
CA GLN A 585 -16.15 -5.03 -10.90
C GLN A 585 -15.23 -4.38 -9.87
N LYS A 586 -14.21 -3.64 -10.32
CA LYS A 586 -13.28 -2.92 -9.45
C LYS A 586 -13.99 -1.86 -8.61
N PHE A 587 -14.89 -1.10 -9.22
CA PHE A 587 -15.70 -0.10 -8.52
C PHE A 587 -16.55 -0.73 -7.39
N ALA A 588 -17.25 -1.82 -7.69
CA ALA A 588 -18.06 -2.55 -6.71
C ALA A 588 -17.20 -3.17 -5.61
N TYR A 589 -16.04 -3.74 -5.96
CA TYR A 589 -15.10 -4.29 -4.99
C TYR A 589 -14.57 -3.22 -4.03
N GLY A 590 -14.22 -2.03 -4.53
CA GLY A 590 -13.77 -0.88 -3.73
C GLY A 590 -14.82 -0.35 -2.74
N LEU A 591 -16.11 -0.70 -2.89
CA LEU A 591 -17.18 -0.40 -1.95
C LEU A 591 -17.59 -1.60 -1.09
N SER A 592 -17.05 -2.77 -1.34
CA SER A 592 -17.51 -4.00 -0.70
C SER A 592 -17.16 -4.04 0.79
N PRO A 593 -18.07 -4.52 1.66
CA PRO A 593 -17.75 -4.74 3.07
C PRO A 593 -16.60 -5.74 3.27
N GLN A 594 -16.41 -6.67 2.34
CA GLN A 594 -15.33 -7.64 2.38
C GLN A 594 -13.95 -6.94 2.33
N TYR A 595 -13.78 -5.99 1.42
CA TYR A 595 -12.54 -5.22 1.31
C TYR A 595 -12.28 -4.37 2.56
N TRP A 596 -13.32 -3.73 3.12
CA TRP A 596 -13.14 -2.74 4.17
C TRP A 596 -13.06 -3.32 5.59
N PHE A 597 -13.87 -4.34 5.91
CA PHE A 597 -14.06 -4.78 7.30
C PHE A 597 -13.40 -6.12 7.63
N PHE A 598 -12.92 -6.84 6.64
CA PHE A 598 -12.26 -8.12 6.84
C PHE A 598 -10.79 -8.04 6.43
N PRO A 599 -9.90 -8.80 7.09
CA PRO A 599 -8.52 -8.94 6.64
C PRO A 599 -8.50 -9.40 5.18
N ASN A 600 -7.67 -8.78 4.35
CA ASN A 600 -7.49 -9.14 2.96
C ASN A 600 -6.01 -9.16 2.61
N GLU A 601 -5.66 -9.85 1.54
CA GLU A 601 -4.31 -9.98 1.02
C GLU A 601 -4.10 -9.22 -0.30
N HIS A 602 -5.12 -8.48 -0.73
CA HIS A 602 -5.06 -7.69 -1.95
C HIS A 602 -4.05 -6.55 -1.86
N ASP A 603 -3.99 -5.90 -0.70
CA ASP A 603 -3.02 -4.84 -0.45
C ASP A 603 -1.68 -5.39 0.05
N LEU A 604 -0.58 -4.75 -0.34
CA LEU A 604 0.76 -5.12 0.11
C LEU A 604 0.89 -5.08 1.65
N PRO A 605 1.73 -5.93 2.25
CA PRO A 605 1.91 -6.00 3.71
C PRO A 605 2.10 -4.64 4.39
N ARG A 606 2.89 -3.76 3.81
CA ARG A 606 3.18 -2.41 4.32
C ARG A 606 1.97 -1.46 4.35
N HIS A 607 0.88 -1.79 3.67
CA HIS A 607 -0.33 -0.98 3.61
C HIS A 607 -1.49 -1.52 4.45
N ARG A 608 -1.28 -2.61 5.20
CA ARG A 608 -2.28 -3.25 6.05
C ARG A 608 -1.72 -3.62 7.42
N MET A 609 -2.60 -3.81 8.38
CA MET A 609 -2.27 -4.33 9.71
C MET A 609 -2.70 -5.80 9.77
N ALA A 610 -1.81 -6.70 10.18
CA ALA A 610 -2.10 -8.13 10.20
C ALA A 610 -3.30 -8.45 11.12
N GLY A 611 -4.22 -9.26 10.64
CA GLY A 611 -5.43 -9.64 11.37
C GLY A 611 -6.53 -8.59 11.43
N PHE A 612 -6.34 -7.41 10.83
CA PHE A 612 -7.34 -6.34 10.80
C PHE A 612 -7.87 -6.12 9.37
N GLY A 613 -9.15 -5.78 9.26
CA GLY A 613 -9.68 -5.12 8.08
C GLY A 613 -9.23 -3.65 8.04
N HIS A 614 -9.39 -2.99 6.91
CA HIS A 614 -9.08 -1.55 6.78
C HIS A 614 -9.89 -0.68 7.74
N ILE A 615 -11.11 -1.09 8.06
CA ILE A 615 -11.94 -0.55 9.16
C ILE A 615 -12.15 -1.69 10.16
N HIS A 616 -12.00 -1.39 11.45
CA HIS A 616 -12.14 -2.41 12.48
C HIS A 616 -13.53 -3.06 12.44
N ILE A 617 -13.59 -4.38 12.49
CA ILE A 617 -14.83 -5.16 12.32
C ILE A 617 -15.94 -4.76 13.31
N THR A 618 -15.58 -4.33 14.52
CA THR A 618 -16.56 -3.87 15.53
C THR A 618 -17.32 -2.61 15.10
N VAL A 619 -16.81 -1.86 14.11
CA VAL A 619 -17.47 -0.68 13.56
C VAL A 619 -18.52 -1.05 12.52
N LEU A 620 -18.47 -2.26 11.95
CA LEU A 620 -19.40 -2.69 10.89
C LEU A 620 -20.90 -2.55 11.28
N PRO A 621 -21.36 -2.98 12.47
CA PRO A 621 -22.76 -2.78 12.83
C PRO A 621 -23.16 -1.30 12.88
N LEU A 622 -22.29 -0.43 13.38
CA LEU A 622 -22.51 1.01 13.43
C LEU A 622 -22.59 1.60 12.01
N PHE A 623 -21.68 1.19 11.13
CA PHE A 623 -21.66 1.58 9.74
C PHE A 623 -22.95 1.18 9.02
N VAL A 624 -23.41 -0.07 9.18
CA VAL A 624 -24.64 -0.58 8.56
C VAL A 624 -25.87 0.20 9.05
N ILE A 625 -25.98 0.45 10.35
CA ILE A 625 -27.07 1.27 10.90
C ILE A 625 -27.04 2.67 10.26
N GLY A 626 -25.88 3.32 10.21
CA GLY A 626 -25.73 4.64 9.60
C GLY A 626 -26.07 4.65 8.12
N LEU A 627 -25.66 3.61 7.38
CA LEU A 627 -25.95 3.43 5.97
C LEU A 627 -27.48 3.32 5.73
N VAL A 628 -28.16 2.47 6.51
CA VAL A 628 -29.61 2.33 6.46
C VAL A 628 -30.31 3.65 6.78
N LEU A 629 -29.84 4.39 7.79
CA LEU A 629 -30.36 5.72 8.12
C LEU A 629 -30.18 6.70 6.95
N CYS A 630 -29.04 6.70 6.26
CA CYS A 630 -28.82 7.56 5.11
C CYS A 630 -29.74 7.21 3.95
N PHE A 631 -29.97 5.94 3.65
CA PHE A 631 -30.94 5.53 2.63
C PHE A 631 -32.37 5.90 3.01
N ARG A 632 -32.76 5.70 4.26
CA ARG A 632 -34.09 6.04 4.78
C ARG A 632 -34.37 7.55 4.69
N HIS A 633 -33.33 8.37 4.84
CA HIS A 633 -33.42 9.82 4.79
C HIS A 633 -32.82 10.41 3.51
N ILE A 634 -32.83 9.67 2.40
CA ILE A 634 -32.18 10.05 1.13
C ILE A 634 -32.70 11.40 0.56
N LYS A 635 -33.89 11.82 0.93
CA LYS A 635 -34.41 13.14 0.57
C LYS A 635 -33.65 14.29 1.23
N SER A 636 -32.92 14.04 2.31
CA SER A 636 -32.09 15.03 2.99
C SER A 636 -30.76 15.18 2.25
N SER A 637 -30.37 16.41 1.91
CA SER A 637 -29.10 16.71 1.27
C SER A 637 -27.91 16.23 2.13
N ALA A 638 -27.97 16.32 3.47
CA ALA A 638 -26.90 15.85 4.36
C ALA A 638 -26.63 14.34 4.20
N HIS A 639 -27.69 13.53 4.20
CA HIS A 639 -27.57 12.07 4.07
C HIS A 639 -27.11 11.68 2.66
N ARG A 640 -27.63 12.34 1.60
CA ARG A 640 -27.15 12.13 0.22
C ARG A 640 -25.67 12.49 0.06
N THR A 641 -25.23 13.59 0.67
CA THR A 641 -23.82 14.01 0.60
C THR A 641 -22.90 12.94 1.15
N VAL A 642 -23.26 12.27 2.25
CA VAL A 642 -22.44 11.17 2.83
C VAL A 642 -22.38 9.98 1.86
N LEU A 643 -23.52 9.60 1.26
CA LEU A 643 -23.56 8.52 0.27
C LEU A 643 -22.76 8.87 -0.99
N ILE A 644 -22.91 10.08 -1.51
CA ILE A 644 -22.14 10.57 -2.68
C ILE A 644 -20.65 10.58 -2.36
N ALA A 645 -20.29 11.04 -1.17
CA ALA A 645 -18.89 11.03 -0.74
C ALA A 645 -18.29 9.62 -0.74
N ALA A 646 -19.06 8.62 -0.30
CA ALA A 646 -18.61 7.23 -0.35
C ALA A 646 -18.51 6.71 -1.80
N LEU A 647 -19.50 6.98 -2.62
CA LEU A 647 -19.54 6.54 -4.03
C LEU A 647 -18.45 7.21 -4.90
N ALA A 648 -18.00 8.41 -4.56
CA ALA A 648 -16.97 9.10 -5.32
C ALA A 648 -15.58 8.49 -5.14
N THR A 649 -15.31 7.80 -4.01
CA THR A 649 -13.96 7.35 -3.66
C THR A 649 -13.37 6.29 -4.60
N PRO A 650 -14.07 5.28 -5.11
CA PRO A 650 -13.48 4.28 -6.01
C PRO A 650 -13.38 4.73 -7.47
N VAL A 651 -13.91 5.90 -7.84
CA VAL A 651 -14.00 6.33 -9.25
C VAL A 651 -12.64 6.30 -9.96
N GLY A 652 -11.62 6.88 -9.34
CA GLY A 652 -10.27 6.91 -9.93
C GLY A 652 -9.52 5.59 -9.76
N ALA A 653 -9.62 4.96 -8.59
CA ALA A 653 -8.98 3.68 -8.32
C ALA A 653 -9.45 2.59 -9.29
N ALA A 654 -10.74 2.55 -9.62
CA ALA A 654 -11.31 1.58 -10.53
C ALA A 654 -10.78 1.69 -11.98
N MET A 655 -10.15 2.81 -12.36
CA MET A 655 -9.50 2.96 -13.69
C MET A 655 -8.15 2.24 -13.78
N VAL A 656 -7.54 1.92 -12.63
CA VAL A 656 -6.22 1.28 -12.57
C VAL A 656 -6.35 -0.02 -11.78
N ASP A 657 -6.24 0.08 -10.47
CA ASP A 657 -6.45 -1.03 -9.55
C ASP A 657 -6.89 -0.54 -8.18
N ILE A 658 -7.67 -1.40 -7.48
CA ILE A 658 -8.12 -1.13 -6.13
C ILE A 658 -6.93 -1.30 -5.18
N GLY A 659 -6.77 -0.34 -4.29
CA GLY A 659 -5.74 -0.37 -3.25
C GLY A 659 -6.01 0.69 -2.21
N ILE A 660 -5.66 0.41 -0.96
CA ILE A 660 -6.03 1.26 0.19
C ILE A 660 -5.47 2.68 0.06
N ALA A 661 -4.26 2.86 -0.49
CA ALA A 661 -3.68 4.18 -0.72
C ALA A 661 -4.56 5.03 -1.67
N ARG A 662 -5.21 4.41 -2.66
CA ARG A 662 -6.12 5.08 -3.59
C ARG A 662 -7.52 5.30 -3.02
N LEU A 663 -7.96 4.44 -2.10
CA LEU A 663 -9.30 4.47 -1.51
C LEU A 663 -9.37 5.13 -0.14
N LEU A 664 -8.26 5.62 0.42
CA LEU A 664 -8.17 6.08 1.81
C LEU A 664 -9.22 7.14 2.16
N ALA A 665 -9.64 7.95 1.20
CA ALA A 665 -10.69 8.96 1.38
C ALA A 665 -12.06 8.40 1.81
N PHE A 666 -12.34 7.10 1.56
CA PHE A 666 -13.57 6.43 2.00
C PHE A 666 -13.74 6.39 3.52
N ILE A 667 -12.64 6.48 4.26
CA ILE A 667 -12.66 6.49 5.72
C ILE A 667 -13.51 7.65 6.28
N ILE A 668 -13.54 8.79 5.60
CA ILE A 668 -14.32 9.94 6.04
C ILE A 668 -15.84 9.63 6.02
N PRO A 669 -16.48 9.30 4.88
CA PRO A 669 -17.91 8.96 4.86
C PRO A 669 -18.21 7.71 5.72
N ALA A 670 -17.31 6.71 5.77
CA ALA A 670 -17.51 5.52 6.57
C ALA A 670 -17.62 5.83 8.07
N ASN A 671 -16.76 6.70 8.59
CA ASN A 671 -16.81 7.09 10.00
C ASN A 671 -17.95 8.07 10.31
N ILE A 672 -18.42 8.86 9.34
CA ILE A 672 -19.66 9.63 9.51
C ILE A 672 -20.85 8.66 9.64
N LEU A 673 -20.94 7.62 8.79
CA LEU A 673 -21.97 6.57 8.89
C LEU A 673 -21.90 5.86 10.24
N ALA A 674 -20.72 5.45 10.68
CA ALA A 674 -20.55 4.82 11.99
C ALA A 674 -20.98 5.75 13.14
N GLY A 675 -20.64 7.04 13.07
CA GLY A 675 -21.06 8.04 14.05
C GLY A 675 -22.57 8.22 14.11
N LEU A 676 -23.25 8.18 12.96
CA LEU A 676 -24.74 8.21 12.88
C LEU A 676 -25.35 6.94 13.49
N GLY A 677 -24.77 5.79 13.23
CA GLY A 677 -25.17 4.52 13.83
C GLY A 677 -25.04 4.54 15.36
N LEU A 678 -23.91 5.04 15.86
CA LEU A 678 -23.66 5.16 17.29
C LEU A 678 -24.62 6.14 17.97
N GLU A 679 -24.91 7.29 17.31
CA GLU A 679 -25.90 8.25 17.79
C GLU A 679 -27.30 7.64 17.88
N TRP A 680 -27.67 6.81 16.90
CA TRP A 680 -28.95 6.09 16.91
C TRP A 680 -29.04 5.10 18.10
N ILE A 681 -27.96 4.35 18.37
CA ILE A 681 -27.88 3.47 19.54
C ILE A 681 -28.00 4.27 20.84
N ARG A 682 -27.26 5.38 20.94
CA ARG A 682 -27.34 6.28 22.10
C ARG A 682 -28.79 6.72 22.38
N MET A 683 -29.53 7.18 21.37
CA MET A 683 -30.93 7.61 21.54
C MET A 683 -31.84 6.51 22.12
N ARG A 684 -31.52 5.24 21.82
CA ARG A 684 -32.23 4.08 22.36
C ARG A 684 -31.89 3.79 23.82
N LEU A 685 -30.61 3.90 24.15
CA LEU A 685 -30.11 3.65 25.49
C LEU A 685 -30.45 4.75 26.48
N GLU A 686 -30.54 5.99 26.03
CA GLU A 686 -30.80 7.17 26.87
C GLU A 686 -32.21 7.10 27.57
N SER A 687 -33.15 6.29 27.04
CA SER A 687 -34.41 6.03 27.70
C SER A 687 -34.27 5.20 29.02
N ARG A 688 -33.11 4.54 29.21
CA ARG A 688 -32.87 3.66 30.36
C ARG A 688 -31.65 4.06 31.17
N ILE A 689 -30.68 4.69 30.56
CA ILE A 689 -29.38 5.02 31.16
C ILE A 689 -29.11 6.51 30.98
N PRO A 690 -28.66 7.23 32.03
CA PRO A 690 -28.36 8.66 31.93
C PRO A 690 -27.28 8.94 30.87
N TYR A 691 -27.46 10.02 30.06
CA TYR A 691 -26.54 10.43 29.02
C TYR A 691 -25.07 10.49 29.44
N LYS A 692 -24.81 11.05 30.65
CA LYS A 692 -23.43 11.20 31.16
C LYS A 692 -22.74 9.85 31.38
N ALA A 693 -23.49 8.84 31.85
CA ALA A 693 -22.96 7.49 32.05
C ALA A 693 -22.65 6.84 30.69
N ILE A 694 -23.59 6.90 29.72
CA ILE A 694 -23.34 6.37 28.37
C ILE A 694 -22.13 7.07 27.72
N ALA A 695 -22.08 8.40 27.81
CA ALA A 695 -21.01 9.19 27.23
C ALA A 695 -19.62 8.84 27.82
N LEU A 696 -19.53 8.70 29.15
CA LEU A 696 -18.28 8.34 29.83
C LEU A 696 -17.85 6.92 29.45
N THR A 697 -18.78 5.96 29.47
CA THR A 697 -18.49 4.57 29.10
C THR A 697 -17.99 4.48 27.67
N VAL A 698 -18.67 5.11 26.70
CA VAL A 698 -18.27 5.11 25.29
C VAL A 698 -16.92 5.82 25.11
N PHE A 699 -16.67 6.93 25.83
CA PHE A 699 -15.39 7.64 25.78
C PHE A 699 -14.25 6.74 26.28
N ILE A 700 -14.42 6.08 27.43
CA ILE A 700 -13.39 5.19 27.97
C ILE A 700 -13.13 4.02 27.02
N LEU A 701 -14.16 3.36 26.51
CA LEU A 701 -14.02 2.23 25.61
C LEU A 701 -13.32 2.59 24.29
N LEU A 702 -13.73 3.70 23.66
CA LEU A 702 -13.10 4.15 22.41
C LEU A 702 -11.66 4.65 22.63
N THR A 703 -11.40 5.32 23.76
CA THR A 703 -10.04 5.74 24.15
C THR A 703 -9.14 4.54 24.38
N TRP A 704 -9.61 3.56 25.15
CA TRP A 704 -8.90 2.31 25.38
C TRP A 704 -8.60 1.59 24.07
N ALA A 705 -9.58 1.47 23.17
CA ALA A 705 -9.40 0.83 21.88
C ALA A 705 -8.36 1.56 20.99
N ASN A 706 -8.33 2.90 21.00
CA ASN A 706 -7.32 3.68 20.29
C ASN A 706 -5.90 3.43 20.83
N PHE A 707 -5.73 3.36 22.16
CA PHE A 707 -4.44 3.01 22.76
C PHE A 707 -4.10 1.53 22.55
N ALA A 708 -5.07 0.62 22.57
CA ALA A 708 -4.86 -0.79 22.30
C ALA A 708 -4.29 -1.03 20.89
N ILE A 709 -4.84 -0.36 19.85
CA ILE A 709 -4.28 -0.41 18.49
C ILE A 709 -2.83 0.09 18.48
N LEU A 710 -2.54 1.21 19.13
CA LEU A 710 -1.18 1.74 19.20
C LEU A 710 -0.22 0.76 19.87
N LEU A 711 -0.60 0.22 21.04
CA LEU A 711 0.26 -0.70 21.77
C LEU A 711 0.47 -2.03 21.01
N THR A 712 -0.58 -2.56 20.39
CA THR A 712 -0.48 -3.75 19.53
C THR A 712 0.45 -3.47 18.32
N ALA A 713 0.31 -2.31 17.69
CA ALA A 713 1.17 -1.93 16.56
C ALA A 713 2.64 -1.76 16.95
N LEU A 714 2.92 -1.20 18.14
CA LEU A 714 4.29 -1.02 18.62
C LEU A 714 4.94 -2.32 19.11
N ARG A 715 4.16 -3.24 19.70
CA ARG A 715 4.65 -4.50 20.25
C ARG A 715 4.72 -5.59 19.19
N ASP A 716 3.62 -5.81 18.47
CA ASP A 716 3.43 -6.95 17.57
C ASP A 716 3.67 -6.57 16.10
N GLY A 717 3.54 -5.28 15.76
CA GLY A 717 3.68 -4.76 14.40
C GLY A 717 4.97 -5.15 13.69
N PRO A 718 6.15 -5.13 14.35
CA PRO A 718 7.40 -5.55 13.75
C PRO A 718 7.42 -7.01 13.27
N LEU A 719 6.56 -7.86 13.87
CA LEU A 719 6.48 -9.29 13.59
C LEU A 719 5.24 -9.70 12.80
N TRP A 720 4.37 -8.77 12.42
CA TRP A 720 3.14 -9.08 11.68
C TRP A 720 3.39 -9.68 10.30
N PHE A 721 4.46 -9.22 9.66
CA PHE A 721 4.86 -9.68 8.33
C PHE A 721 6.36 -9.92 8.36
N ARG A 722 6.78 -11.12 7.96
CA ARG A 722 8.18 -11.56 8.00
C ARG A 722 8.91 -11.40 6.66
N ASP A 723 8.22 -10.93 5.63
CA ASP A 723 8.87 -10.43 4.43
C ASP A 723 9.33 -8.99 4.67
N TYR A 724 10.62 -8.82 4.92
CA TYR A 724 11.24 -7.51 5.17
C TYR A 724 11.82 -6.87 3.90
N GLY A 725 11.74 -7.55 2.75
CA GLY A 725 12.27 -7.12 1.47
C GLY A 725 11.34 -6.19 0.67
N LEU A 726 11.63 -6.09 -0.62
CA LEU A 726 11.02 -5.15 -1.57
C LEU A 726 9.48 -5.25 -1.65
N TYR A 727 8.94 -6.45 -1.69
CA TYR A 727 7.49 -6.67 -1.79
C TYR A 727 6.79 -6.70 -0.44
N GLY A 728 7.53 -6.90 0.64
CA GLY A 728 7.08 -6.91 2.01
C GLY A 728 7.13 -5.56 2.69
N MET A 729 7.80 -5.53 3.84
CA MET A 729 7.83 -4.38 4.74
C MET A 729 8.93 -3.36 4.40
N GLN A 730 9.87 -3.65 3.51
CA GLN A 730 11.00 -2.78 3.16
C GLN A 730 11.72 -2.22 4.40
N TYR A 731 12.05 -3.11 5.33
CA TYR A 731 12.70 -2.78 6.58
C TYR A 731 14.19 -2.51 6.36
N GLY A 732 14.74 -1.50 7.01
CA GLY A 732 16.17 -1.25 7.01
C GLY A 732 16.58 0.22 6.85
N ALA A 733 15.72 1.09 6.34
CA ALA A 733 16.10 2.48 6.06
C ALA A 733 16.65 3.20 7.29
N LYS A 734 15.99 3.15 8.45
CA LYS A 734 16.46 3.74 9.70
C LYS A 734 17.70 3.02 10.21
N GLN A 735 17.64 1.70 10.29
CA GLN A 735 18.67 0.87 10.87
C GLN A 735 20.01 0.94 10.12
N LEU A 736 19.95 1.02 8.79
CA LEU A 736 21.14 1.18 7.97
C LEU A 736 21.62 2.63 7.92
N PHE A 737 20.77 3.56 7.50
CA PHE A 737 21.20 4.90 7.11
C PHE A 737 21.19 5.91 8.27
N GLU A 738 20.43 5.70 9.33
CA GLU A 738 20.45 6.57 10.52
C GLU A 738 21.32 6.00 11.65
N GLU A 739 21.48 4.66 11.73
CA GLU A 739 22.14 4.01 12.85
C GLU A 739 23.48 3.34 12.40
N ALA A 740 23.46 2.21 11.68
CA ALA A 740 24.63 1.36 11.46
C ALA A 740 25.70 1.98 10.54
N ILE A 741 25.33 2.54 9.40
CA ILE A 741 26.29 3.13 8.47
C ILE A 741 27.01 4.33 9.06
N PRO A 742 26.36 5.30 9.72
CA PRO A 742 27.05 6.40 10.40
C PRO A 742 28.02 5.92 11.46
N GLU A 743 27.65 4.92 12.27
CA GLU A 743 28.54 4.32 13.28
C GLU A 743 29.75 3.65 12.62
N TYR A 744 29.54 2.89 11.54
CA TYR A 744 30.60 2.23 10.80
C TYR A 744 31.57 3.25 10.18
N LEU A 745 31.06 4.34 9.58
CA LEU A 745 31.88 5.40 8.98
C LEU A 745 32.71 6.21 10.00
N GLN A 746 32.28 6.26 11.27
CA GLN A 746 33.03 6.88 12.36
C GLN A 746 34.19 5.99 12.82
N ASN A 747 34.01 4.69 12.81
CA ASN A 747 35.03 3.72 13.21
C ASN A 747 36.05 3.46 12.09
N GLU A 748 35.63 3.53 10.82
CA GLU A 748 36.46 3.24 9.63
C GLU A 748 36.47 4.47 8.70
N GLU A 749 37.39 5.42 8.98
CA GLU A 749 37.44 6.73 8.31
C GLU A 749 37.55 6.66 6.78
N ASN A 750 38.16 5.62 6.23
CA ASN A 750 38.38 5.48 4.79
C ASN A 750 37.38 4.53 4.08
N ALA A 751 36.46 3.94 4.80
CA ALA A 751 35.53 2.97 4.22
C ALA A 751 34.66 3.56 3.11
N GLN A 752 34.50 2.79 2.04
CA GLN A 752 33.59 3.05 0.93
C GLN A 752 32.45 2.01 0.99
N ILE A 753 31.25 2.43 1.29
CA ILE A 753 30.14 1.53 1.53
C ILE A 753 29.26 1.43 0.28
N LEU A 754 29.07 0.20 -0.20
CA LEU A 754 28.10 -0.14 -1.23
C LEU A 754 26.89 -0.81 -0.59
N VAL A 755 25.72 -0.14 -0.67
CA VAL A 755 24.48 -0.65 -0.10
C VAL A 755 23.62 -1.26 -1.19
N SER A 756 23.15 -2.48 -0.99
CA SER A 756 22.19 -3.13 -1.88
C SER A 756 20.94 -2.29 -2.09
N SER A 757 20.46 -2.22 -3.33
CA SER A 757 19.21 -1.56 -3.71
C SER A 757 18.02 -2.53 -3.83
N THR A 758 18.23 -3.83 -3.66
CA THR A 758 17.23 -4.86 -3.99
C THR A 758 16.10 -4.98 -2.97
N TRP A 759 16.31 -4.51 -1.73
CA TRP A 759 15.36 -4.67 -0.62
C TRP A 759 14.29 -3.56 -0.51
N ALA A 760 14.49 -2.40 -1.15
CA ALA A 760 13.56 -1.28 -1.05
C ALA A 760 13.40 -0.54 -2.39
N ASN A 761 12.20 -0.02 -2.63
CA ASN A 761 11.92 0.82 -3.79
C ASN A 761 12.51 2.22 -3.59
N GLY A 762 13.28 2.71 -4.56
CA GLY A 762 13.89 4.04 -4.50
C GLY A 762 14.88 4.20 -3.36
N ALA A 763 15.65 3.15 -3.03
CA ALA A 763 16.61 3.13 -1.94
C ALA A 763 17.71 4.20 -2.06
N ASP A 764 18.01 4.67 -3.27
CA ASP A 764 18.92 5.80 -3.55
C ASP A 764 18.48 7.10 -2.86
N ASN A 765 17.18 7.28 -2.61
CA ASN A 765 16.67 8.45 -1.91
C ASN A 765 17.07 8.46 -0.43
N PHE A 766 17.34 7.31 0.17
CA PHE A 766 17.79 7.25 1.56
C PHE A 766 19.18 7.88 1.73
N ILE A 767 20.11 7.65 0.80
CA ILE A 767 21.42 8.31 0.82
C ILE A 767 21.25 9.83 0.82
N ARG A 768 20.39 10.36 -0.04
CA ARG A 768 20.11 11.80 -0.12
C ARG A 768 19.35 12.32 1.11
N PHE A 769 18.55 11.47 1.75
CA PHE A 769 17.76 11.86 2.91
C PHE A 769 18.60 11.90 4.19
N PHE A 770 19.43 10.88 4.44
CA PHE A 770 20.12 10.72 5.72
C PHE A 770 21.51 11.35 5.75
N PHE A 771 22.25 11.37 4.62
CA PHE A 771 23.63 11.77 4.57
C PHE A 771 23.85 13.18 4.02
N THR A 772 24.89 13.84 4.55
CA THR A 772 25.43 15.08 4.02
C THR A 772 26.11 14.85 2.66
N PRO A 773 26.32 15.89 1.82
CA PRO A 773 27.00 15.73 0.52
C PRO A 773 28.41 15.13 0.62
N GLU A 774 29.10 15.31 1.75
CA GLU A 774 30.43 14.72 1.96
C GLU A 774 30.33 13.22 2.26
N GLU A 775 29.40 12.80 3.10
CA GLU A 775 29.15 11.39 3.41
C GLU A 775 28.63 10.64 2.16
N GLN A 776 27.84 11.28 1.30
CA GLN A 776 27.35 10.70 0.05
C GLN A 776 28.47 10.31 -0.92
N LYS A 777 29.69 10.84 -0.76
CA LYS A 777 30.85 10.40 -1.53
C LYS A 777 31.35 9.04 -1.13
N ARG A 778 31.09 8.64 0.13
CA ARG A 778 31.54 7.39 0.75
C ARG A 778 30.47 6.29 0.75
N VAL A 779 29.20 6.64 0.56
CA VAL A 779 28.08 5.70 0.56
C VAL A 779 27.40 5.73 -0.80
N ARG A 780 27.31 4.58 -1.45
CA ARG A 780 26.71 4.44 -2.78
C ARG A 780 25.73 3.27 -2.80
N MET A 781 24.74 3.35 -3.69
CA MET A 781 23.92 2.17 -4.00
C MET A 781 24.65 1.28 -4.98
N GLY A 782 24.63 -0.03 -4.71
CA GLY A 782 25.24 -1.02 -5.58
C GLY A 782 25.18 -2.40 -4.95
N GLY A 783 24.78 -3.41 -5.72
CA GLY A 783 24.71 -4.79 -5.27
C GLY A 783 25.89 -5.62 -5.73
N ILE A 784 26.09 -6.75 -5.08
CA ILE A 784 27.13 -7.73 -5.43
C ILE A 784 26.95 -8.24 -6.87
N ARG A 785 25.71 -8.31 -7.37
CA ARG A 785 25.40 -8.85 -8.69
C ARG A 785 26.15 -8.15 -9.83
N THR A 786 26.38 -6.83 -9.72
CA THR A 786 27.20 -6.12 -10.69
C THR A 786 28.64 -6.65 -10.71
N TYR A 787 29.19 -6.96 -9.55
CA TYR A 787 30.54 -7.52 -9.40
C TYR A 787 30.62 -9.00 -9.79
N LEU A 788 29.52 -9.73 -9.69
CA LEU A 788 29.41 -11.10 -10.17
C LEU A 788 29.21 -11.19 -11.68
N PHE A 789 28.58 -10.16 -12.26
CA PHE A 789 28.37 -10.08 -13.70
C PHE A 789 29.64 -9.61 -14.44
N GLU A 790 30.34 -8.63 -13.86
CA GLU A 790 31.56 -8.07 -14.39
C GLU A 790 32.63 -7.95 -13.31
N LYS A 791 33.86 -8.28 -13.66
CA LYS A 791 35.01 -8.11 -12.77
C LYS A 791 35.33 -6.61 -12.61
N LEU A 792 34.69 -5.98 -11.63
CA LEU A 792 35.01 -4.62 -11.21
C LEU A 792 36.13 -4.63 -10.17
N PRO A 793 36.97 -3.56 -10.11
CA PRO A 793 37.99 -3.48 -9.06
C PRO A 793 37.34 -3.51 -7.66
N LEU A 794 37.84 -4.38 -6.80
CA LEU A 794 37.52 -4.42 -5.37
C LEU A 794 38.66 -3.68 -4.64
N GLY A 795 38.31 -2.57 -3.98
CA GLY A 795 39.24 -1.82 -3.14
C GLY A 795 39.30 -2.40 -1.73
N ASP A 796 40.48 -2.36 -1.08
CA ASP A 796 40.68 -2.83 0.29
C ASP A 796 39.73 -2.16 1.31
N GLN A 797 39.24 -0.98 0.99
CA GLN A 797 38.34 -0.20 1.84
C GLN A 797 36.86 -0.32 1.46
N GLN A 798 36.55 -1.18 0.49
CA GLN A 798 35.19 -1.36 0.01
C GLN A 798 34.45 -2.36 0.87
N VAL A 799 33.30 -1.95 1.39
CA VAL A 799 32.41 -2.76 2.22
C VAL A 799 31.04 -2.83 1.55
N PHE A 800 30.53 -4.04 1.41
CA PHE A 800 29.21 -4.29 0.86
C PHE A 800 28.21 -4.47 1.99
N VAL A 801 27.06 -3.82 1.88
CA VAL A 801 25.90 -4.09 2.72
C VAL A 801 24.92 -4.92 1.90
N LEU A 802 24.95 -6.23 2.13
CA LEU A 802 24.23 -7.24 1.36
C LEU A 802 22.93 -7.64 2.06
N THR A 803 21.90 -7.95 1.27
CA THR A 803 20.73 -8.69 1.75
C THR A 803 21.10 -10.17 1.97
N PRO A 804 20.27 -10.96 2.71
CA PRO A 804 20.51 -12.38 2.88
C PRO A 804 20.72 -13.14 1.57
N ASP A 805 19.87 -12.88 0.57
CA ASP A 805 19.94 -13.52 -0.74
C ASP A 805 21.25 -13.17 -1.46
N GLU A 806 21.68 -11.91 -1.40
CA GLU A 806 22.94 -11.47 -2.01
C GLU A 806 24.17 -12.03 -1.27
N TYR A 807 24.08 -12.19 0.04
CA TYR A 807 25.13 -12.84 0.83
C TYR A 807 25.26 -14.32 0.45
N GLU A 808 24.15 -15.06 0.38
CA GLU A 808 24.16 -16.45 -0.08
C GLU A 808 24.69 -16.57 -1.51
N GLU A 809 24.29 -15.66 -2.40
CA GLU A 809 24.79 -15.59 -3.77
C GLU A 809 26.30 -15.34 -3.81
N ALA A 810 26.83 -14.46 -2.98
CA ALA A 810 28.26 -14.17 -2.89
C ALA A 810 29.05 -15.38 -2.36
N VAL A 811 28.57 -16.03 -1.30
CA VAL A 811 29.25 -17.19 -0.69
C VAL A 811 29.25 -18.40 -1.63
N SER A 812 28.16 -18.62 -2.37
CA SER A 812 28.03 -19.77 -3.25
C SER A 812 28.69 -19.60 -4.62
N ASN A 813 29.04 -18.36 -5.01
CA ASN A 813 29.56 -18.07 -6.35
C ASN A 813 31.06 -18.38 -6.47
N PRO A 814 31.49 -19.22 -7.44
CA PRO A 814 32.89 -19.61 -7.59
C PRO A 814 33.84 -18.47 -7.96
N LYS A 815 33.31 -17.33 -8.41
CA LYS A 815 34.11 -16.12 -8.69
C LYS A 815 34.59 -15.44 -7.41
N ILE A 816 33.93 -15.68 -6.28
CA ILE A 816 34.24 -15.08 -4.98
C ILE A 816 35.08 -16.07 -4.17
N GLY A 817 36.22 -15.63 -3.69
CA GLY A 817 37.13 -16.43 -2.89
C GLY A 817 37.18 -16.05 -1.40
N LEU A 818 36.69 -14.83 -1.08
CA LEU A 818 36.70 -14.31 0.27
C LEU A 818 35.38 -13.56 0.49
N VAL A 819 34.66 -13.93 1.57
CA VAL A 819 33.54 -13.16 2.12
C VAL A 819 33.78 -13.04 3.63
N GLU A 820 34.22 -11.88 4.08
CA GLU A 820 34.50 -11.62 5.49
C GLU A 820 33.38 -10.70 6.02
N VAL A 821 32.56 -11.27 6.91
CA VAL A 821 31.44 -10.54 7.53
C VAL A 821 31.93 -9.82 8.77
N GLU A 822 31.84 -8.51 8.81
CA GLU A 822 32.27 -7.67 9.93
C GLU A 822 31.11 -7.35 10.89
N GLN A 823 29.90 -7.17 10.34
CA GLN A 823 28.71 -6.83 11.13
C GLN A 823 27.47 -7.42 10.48
N ILE A 824 26.49 -7.80 11.31
CA ILE A 824 25.15 -8.21 10.85
C ILE A 824 24.09 -7.36 11.55
N ILE A 825 23.22 -6.74 10.78
CA ILE A 825 22.04 -6.03 11.28
C ILE A 825 20.85 -6.99 11.20
N PRO A 826 20.26 -7.39 12.32
CA PRO A 826 19.16 -8.36 12.30
C PRO A 826 17.84 -7.71 11.85
N TYR A 827 16.97 -8.53 11.28
CA TYR A 827 15.57 -8.20 11.12
C TYR A 827 14.83 -8.21 12.47
N PRO A 828 13.61 -7.63 12.55
CA PRO A 828 12.84 -7.60 13.80
C PRO A 828 12.54 -8.96 14.43
N ASP A 829 12.53 -10.03 13.65
CA ASP A 829 12.32 -11.41 14.10
C ASP A 829 13.61 -12.08 14.58
N GLY A 830 14.73 -11.37 14.56
CA GLY A 830 16.04 -11.86 14.98
C GLY A 830 16.82 -12.60 13.89
N SER A 831 16.22 -12.84 12.72
CA SER A 831 16.95 -13.42 11.58
C SER A 831 17.99 -12.43 11.04
N PRO A 832 19.10 -12.91 10.43
CA PRO A 832 20.06 -12.03 9.77
C PRO A 832 19.39 -11.19 8.68
N GLY A 833 19.59 -9.88 8.71
CA GLY A 833 18.96 -8.95 7.77
C GLY A 833 19.95 -8.36 6.78
N PHE A 834 20.97 -7.65 7.25
CA PHE A 834 21.97 -7.04 6.38
C PHE A 834 23.38 -7.40 6.85
N TYR A 835 24.20 -7.81 5.90
CA TYR A 835 25.59 -8.22 6.16
C TYR A 835 26.54 -7.12 5.67
N PHE A 836 27.34 -6.56 6.57
CA PHE A 836 28.49 -5.74 6.21
C PHE A 836 29.66 -6.68 5.94
N ALA A 837 30.05 -6.79 4.68
CA ALA A 837 31.02 -7.77 4.26
C ALA A 837 32.10 -7.19 3.33
N ARG A 838 33.34 -7.59 3.54
CA ARG A 838 34.43 -7.43 2.58
C ARG A 838 34.49 -8.65 1.68
N ILE A 839 34.70 -8.40 0.40
CA ILE A 839 34.64 -9.43 -0.64
C ILE A 839 35.94 -9.41 -1.45
N GLY A 840 36.44 -10.60 -1.75
CA GLY A 840 37.59 -10.79 -2.63
C GLY A 840 37.32 -11.83 -3.70
N TYR A 841 37.81 -11.59 -4.92
CA TYR A 841 37.72 -12.58 -6.00
C TYR A 841 38.52 -13.82 -5.74
N SER A 842 38.04 -14.95 -6.26
CA SER A 842 38.79 -16.20 -6.29
C SER A 842 39.92 -16.15 -7.34
N LYS A 843 40.91 -17.06 -7.21
CA LYS A 843 42.03 -17.16 -8.16
C LYS A 843 41.60 -17.54 -9.57
N ILE A 844 40.43 -18.17 -9.71
CA ILE A 844 39.86 -18.63 -11.00
C ILE A 844 38.83 -17.67 -11.58
N ALA A 845 38.58 -16.55 -10.92
CA ALA A 845 37.55 -15.60 -11.31
C ALA A 845 37.76 -15.08 -12.73
N ASP A 846 39.01 -14.79 -13.12
CA ASP A 846 39.34 -14.28 -14.47
C ASP A 846 38.93 -15.22 -15.58
N ASP A 847 39.19 -16.51 -15.42
CA ASP A 847 38.83 -17.54 -16.39
C ASP A 847 37.32 -17.68 -16.51
N ILE A 848 36.60 -17.63 -15.36
CA ILE A 848 35.13 -17.69 -15.35
C ILE A 848 34.53 -16.49 -16.04
N PHE A 849 34.99 -15.27 -15.72
CA PHE A 849 34.50 -14.04 -16.36
C PHE A 849 34.74 -14.03 -17.87
N ALA A 850 35.95 -14.49 -18.31
CA ALA A 850 36.26 -14.60 -19.72
C ALA A 850 35.35 -15.59 -20.45
N THR A 851 35.11 -16.77 -19.87
CA THR A 851 34.25 -17.81 -20.43
C THR A 851 32.81 -17.34 -20.53
N GLU A 852 32.27 -16.71 -19.46
CA GLU A 852 30.90 -16.17 -19.47
C GLU A 852 30.75 -15.01 -20.47
N LYS A 853 31.75 -14.14 -20.58
CA LYS A 853 31.75 -13.04 -21.56
C LYS A 853 31.66 -13.58 -22.97
N GLU A 854 32.40 -14.64 -23.27
CA GLU A 854 32.37 -15.29 -24.59
C GLU A 854 31.02 -15.94 -24.85
N ALA A 855 30.45 -16.64 -23.85
CA ALA A 855 29.12 -17.24 -23.95
C ALA A 855 28.02 -16.18 -24.18
N ARG A 856 28.11 -15.02 -23.53
CA ARG A 856 27.15 -13.92 -23.71
C ARG A 856 27.20 -13.26 -25.10
N ARG A 857 28.30 -13.39 -25.82
CA ARG A 857 28.47 -12.88 -27.18
C ARG A 857 27.83 -13.76 -28.25
N GLN A 858 27.45 -14.99 -27.92
CA GLN A 858 26.75 -15.87 -28.87
C GLN A 858 25.35 -15.34 -29.15
N LEU A 859 24.97 -15.34 -30.43
CA LEU A 859 23.63 -14.94 -30.84
C LEU A 859 22.57 -15.97 -30.41
N VAL A 860 21.49 -15.48 -29.82
CA VAL A 860 20.30 -16.28 -29.53
C VAL A 860 19.45 -16.40 -30.80
N VAL A 861 18.91 -17.57 -31.09
CA VAL A 861 18.00 -17.80 -32.21
C VAL A 861 16.60 -17.95 -31.67
N ASP A 862 15.66 -17.18 -32.20
CA ASP A 862 14.25 -17.23 -31.83
C ASP A 862 13.37 -16.98 -33.06
N TYR A 863 12.05 -17.06 -32.89
CA TYR A 863 11.09 -16.82 -33.95
C TYR A 863 10.01 -15.84 -33.48
N VAL A 864 9.76 -14.84 -34.31
CA VAL A 864 8.67 -13.86 -34.05
C VAL A 864 7.64 -13.89 -35.16
N ASN A 865 6.42 -13.49 -34.84
CA ASN A 865 5.40 -13.22 -35.83
C ASN A 865 5.48 -11.74 -36.24
N TYR A 866 5.96 -11.47 -37.42
CA TYR A 866 6.03 -10.12 -37.99
C TYR A 866 5.08 -10.02 -39.19
N GLU A 867 4.07 -9.15 -39.09
CA GLU A 867 3.02 -8.96 -40.11
C GLU A 867 2.30 -10.27 -40.53
N GLY A 868 2.07 -11.16 -39.57
CA GLY A 868 1.39 -12.40 -39.81
C GLY A 868 2.29 -13.52 -40.40
N LYS A 869 3.58 -13.28 -40.60
CA LYS A 869 4.56 -14.26 -41.07
C LYS A 869 5.57 -14.58 -39.99
N LYS A 870 6.00 -15.85 -39.93
CA LYS A 870 7.07 -16.28 -39.02
C LYS A 870 8.41 -15.77 -39.57
N VAL A 871 9.18 -15.10 -38.74
CA VAL A 871 10.54 -14.58 -39.07
C VAL A 871 11.51 -15.16 -38.05
N GLU A 872 12.63 -15.72 -38.54
CA GLU A 872 13.74 -16.12 -37.67
C GLU A 872 14.54 -14.89 -37.25
N LEU A 873 14.69 -14.75 -35.96
CA LEU A 873 15.51 -13.72 -35.33
C LEU A 873 16.78 -14.33 -34.76
N ARG A 874 17.93 -13.70 -35.03
CA ARG A 874 19.18 -13.95 -34.32
C ARG A 874 19.63 -12.65 -33.71
N TYR A 875 19.84 -12.65 -32.40
CA TYR A 875 20.10 -11.40 -31.68
C TYR A 875 21.08 -11.59 -30.54
N SER A 876 21.81 -10.51 -30.19
CA SER A 876 22.63 -10.47 -28.98
C SER A 876 21.75 -10.73 -27.75
N GLN A 877 22.27 -11.44 -26.76
CA GLN A 877 21.52 -11.74 -25.53
C GLN A 877 20.88 -10.51 -24.91
N ILE A 878 19.69 -10.67 -24.34
CA ILE A 878 18.91 -9.64 -23.68
C ILE A 878 18.73 -9.99 -22.20
N ASP A 879 18.70 -8.99 -21.34
CA ASP A 879 18.47 -9.15 -19.90
C ASP A 879 17.08 -8.65 -19.47
N MET A 880 16.35 -8.01 -20.36
CA MET A 880 15.00 -7.54 -20.11
C MET A 880 14.14 -7.65 -21.36
N GLY A 881 12.88 -8.07 -21.18
CA GLY A 881 11.90 -8.22 -22.24
C GLY A 881 12.02 -9.55 -22.99
N VAL A 882 11.22 -9.69 -24.02
CA VAL A 882 11.26 -10.80 -24.99
C VAL A 882 11.23 -10.23 -26.40
N PRO A 883 11.84 -10.88 -27.42
CA PRO A 883 11.99 -10.32 -28.76
C PRO A 883 10.70 -9.82 -29.40
N ALA A 884 9.55 -10.44 -29.09
CA ALA A 884 8.26 -10.02 -29.61
C ALA A 884 7.86 -8.58 -29.23
N LEU A 885 8.42 -8.03 -28.15
CA LEU A 885 8.16 -6.66 -27.71
C LEU A 885 8.74 -5.59 -28.63
N MET A 886 9.65 -5.95 -29.51
CA MET A 886 10.13 -5.04 -30.55
C MET A 886 9.11 -4.80 -31.67
N PHE A 887 8.05 -5.61 -31.74
CA PHE A 887 7.10 -5.66 -32.84
C PHE A 887 5.64 -5.59 -32.41
N ASP A 888 5.38 -5.20 -31.15
CA ASP A 888 4.02 -5.24 -30.56
C ASP A 888 3.23 -3.92 -30.74
N ASN A 889 3.86 -2.90 -31.34
CA ASN A 889 3.33 -1.55 -31.52
C ASN A 889 2.98 -0.83 -30.19
N ASP A 890 3.64 -1.19 -29.09
CA ASP A 890 3.53 -0.50 -27.82
C ASP A 890 4.87 0.16 -27.45
N PRO A 891 5.03 1.49 -27.62
CA PRO A 891 6.28 2.19 -27.32
C PRO A 891 6.66 2.20 -25.84
N PHE A 892 5.84 1.64 -24.96
CA PHE A 892 6.11 1.51 -23.52
C PHE A 892 6.71 0.16 -23.14
N THR A 893 6.68 -0.83 -24.01
CA THR A 893 7.44 -2.07 -23.89
C THR A 893 8.85 -1.86 -24.43
N LEU A 894 9.78 -2.73 -24.04
CA LEU A 894 11.15 -2.68 -24.55
C LEU A 894 11.88 -4.01 -24.32
N ILE A 895 12.88 -4.24 -25.13
CA ILE A 895 13.98 -5.15 -24.82
C ILE A 895 15.22 -4.39 -24.42
N ARG A 896 16.09 -5.02 -23.62
CA ARG A 896 17.40 -4.48 -23.27
C ARG A 896 18.48 -5.51 -23.55
N GLY A 897 19.48 -5.09 -24.33
CA GLY A 897 20.65 -5.92 -24.62
C GLY A 897 21.53 -6.14 -23.41
N LEU A 898 22.04 -7.35 -23.27
CA LEU A 898 22.97 -7.77 -22.23
C LEU A 898 24.40 -7.66 -22.73
N GLU A 899 25.19 -6.66 -22.27
CA GLU A 899 26.58 -6.44 -22.62
C GLU A 899 26.93 -6.49 -24.14
N ALA A 900 26.01 -6.11 -24.98
CA ALA A 900 26.20 -6.10 -26.41
C ALA A 900 26.30 -4.67 -26.95
N ASN A 901 27.51 -4.24 -27.24
CA ASN A 901 27.77 -3.00 -27.96
C ASN A 901 28.91 -3.24 -28.99
N PRO A 902 28.57 -3.45 -30.25
CA PRO A 902 27.25 -3.33 -30.87
C PRO A 902 26.28 -4.45 -30.47
N PHE A 903 25.00 -4.10 -30.39
CA PHE A 903 23.91 -5.06 -30.32
C PHE A 903 23.63 -5.57 -31.73
N THR A 904 23.73 -6.86 -31.94
CA THR A 904 23.45 -7.50 -33.22
C THR A 904 22.02 -7.97 -33.29
N LEU A 905 21.33 -7.66 -34.39
CA LEU A 905 19.98 -8.14 -34.70
C LEU A 905 19.95 -8.61 -36.15
N GLU A 906 19.65 -9.88 -36.36
CA GLU A 906 19.43 -10.46 -37.71
C GLU A 906 17.98 -10.89 -37.85
N LEU A 907 17.37 -10.52 -38.97
CA LEU A 907 16.09 -11.03 -39.42
C LEU A 907 16.30 -11.88 -40.66
N VAL A 908 15.88 -13.12 -40.61
CA VAL A 908 15.94 -14.06 -41.77
C VAL A 908 14.51 -14.37 -42.18
N PHE A 909 14.20 -14.14 -43.44
CA PHE A 909 12.87 -14.29 -44.02
C PHE A 909 12.78 -15.58 -44.81
N ASP A 910 11.78 -16.41 -44.53
CA ASP A 910 11.49 -17.63 -45.33
C ASP A 910 11.15 -17.26 -46.78
N GLU A 911 10.48 -16.12 -46.96
CA GLU A 911 10.18 -15.57 -48.31
C GLU A 911 10.89 -14.20 -48.42
N PRO A 912 11.79 -14.05 -49.43
CA PRO A 912 12.42 -12.78 -49.69
C PRO A 912 11.41 -11.66 -49.93
N ARG A 913 11.66 -10.49 -49.35
CA ARG A 913 10.76 -9.34 -49.39
C ARG A 913 11.48 -8.02 -49.74
N PRO A 914 10.81 -7.05 -50.33
CA PRO A 914 11.39 -5.75 -50.52
C PRO A 914 11.58 -5.07 -49.16
N ILE A 915 12.70 -4.40 -48.93
CA ILE A 915 13.01 -3.62 -47.72
C ILE A 915 13.74 -2.34 -48.16
N HIS A 916 13.09 -1.20 -47.97
CA HIS A 916 13.63 0.12 -48.35
C HIS A 916 14.10 0.96 -47.17
N GLY A 917 13.96 0.46 -45.94
CA GLY A 917 14.42 1.13 -44.73
C GLY A 917 13.97 0.46 -43.46
N ILE A 918 14.35 1.07 -42.35
CA ILE A 918 13.90 0.69 -40.98
C ILE A 918 13.44 1.92 -40.23
N ILE A 919 12.49 1.74 -39.36
CA ILE A 919 12.10 2.68 -38.33
C ILE A 919 12.28 1.98 -37.00
N ALA A 920 13.03 2.57 -36.08
CA ALA A 920 13.23 1.97 -34.77
C ALA A 920 13.28 3.02 -33.66
N ASP A 921 12.80 2.65 -32.48
CA ASP A 921 12.85 3.46 -31.25
C ASP A 921 13.89 2.87 -30.28
N PHE A 922 15.00 3.57 -30.08
CA PHE A 922 16.16 3.10 -29.31
C PHE A 922 16.34 3.77 -27.94
N GLY A 923 15.41 4.55 -27.47
CA GLY A 923 15.62 5.33 -26.25
C GLY A 923 16.51 6.58 -26.46
N LYS A 924 16.72 7.37 -25.40
CA LYS A 924 17.35 8.71 -25.47
C LYS A 924 18.89 8.65 -25.47
N VAL A 925 19.49 7.88 -26.35
CA VAL A 925 20.95 7.78 -26.48
C VAL A 925 21.36 7.98 -27.94
N GLY A 926 22.57 8.52 -28.20
CA GLY A 926 23.14 8.55 -29.54
C GLY A 926 23.51 7.15 -29.99
N ILE A 927 23.16 6.77 -31.21
CA ILE A 927 23.47 5.46 -31.77
C ILE A 927 24.06 5.57 -33.18
N SER A 928 24.81 4.54 -33.54
CA SER A 928 25.23 4.27 -34.94
C SER A 928 24.61 2.95 -35.35
N VAL A 929 23.95 2.91 -36.48
CA VAL A 929 23.34 1.69 -37.04
C VAL A 929 24.05 1.35 -38.34
N THR A 930 24.59 0.12 -38.40
CA THR A 930 25.07 -0.48 -39.63
C THR A 930 24.10 -1.57 -40.05
N ALA A 931 23.50 -1.41 -41.23
CA ALA A 931 22.58 -2.38 -41.81
C ALA A 931 23.22 -3.07 -43.00
N THR A 932 23.29 -4.39 -42.97
CA THR A 932 23.75 -5.23 -44.10
C THR A 932 22.58 -6.02 -44.67
N LEU A 933 22.22 -5.74 -45.92
CA LEU A 933 21.13 -6.40 -46.62
C LEU A 933 21.72 -7.48 -47.53
N HIS A 934 21.14 -8.66 -47.48
CA HIS A 934 21.49 -9.77 -48.34
C HIS A 934 20.37 -10.08 -49.36
N GLY A 935 20.68 -9.88 -50.63
CA GLY A 935 19.79 -10.18 -51.74
C GLY A 935 19.75 -11.68 -52.09
N VAL A 936 18.74 -12.10 -52.83
CA VAL A 936 18.48 -13.52 -53.16
C VAL A 936 19.59 -14.20 -53.94
N SER A 937 20.40 -13.48 -54.72
CA SER A 937 21.51 -14.02 -55.52
C SER A 937 22.71 -14.49 -54.67
N GLY A 938 22.74 -14.16 -53.34
CA GLY A 938 23.83 -14.52 -52.44
C GLY A 938 25.13 -13.70 -52.64
N GLU A 939 25.33 -13.03 -53.80
CA GLU A 939 26.43 -12.13 -54.09
C GLU A 939 26.07 -10.65 -53.86
N ASP A 940 24.77 -10.32 -53.78
CA ASP A 940 24.30 -8.96 -53.63
C ASP A 940 24.23 -8.62 -52.09
N VAL A 941 25.33 -8.00 -51.61
CA VAL A 941 25.41 -7.49 -50.22
C VAL A 941 25.51 -5.97 -50.25
N PHE A 942 24.57 -5.32 -49.61
CA PHE A 942 24.49 -3.85 -49.52
C PHE A 942 24.68 -3.41 -48.08
N ILE A 943 25.58 -2.50 -47.83
CA ILE A 943 25.92 -2.04 -46.48
C ILE A 943 25.59 -0.55 -46.38
N TYR A 944 24.77 -0.23 -45.37
CA TYR A 944 24.38 1.13 -45.02
C TYR A 944 24.85 1.44 -43.61
N ASN A 945 25.40 2.62 -43.38
CA ASN A 945 25.82 3.08 -42.06
C ASN A 945 25.33 4.51 -41.83
N GLU A 946 24.64 4.70 -40.69
CA GLU A 946 24.11 5.99 -40.31
C GLU A 946 24.34 6.26 -38.82
N ILE A 947 24.69 7.51 -38.47
CA ILE A 947 24.95 7.95 -37.12
C ILE A 947 23.85 8.92 -36.73
N PHE A 948 23.10 8.54 -35.64
CA PHE A 948 22.04 9.36 -35.09
C PHE A 948 22.58 10.02 -33.82
N PRO A 949 22.76 11.34 -33.78
CA PRO A 949 23.15 12.03 -32.56
C PRO A 949 22.09 11.88 -31.49
N LYS A 950 22.47 12.03 -30.22
CA LYS A 950 21.52 11.93 -29.08
C LYS A 950 20.31 12.84 -29.30
N PRO A 951 19.08 12.30 -29.44
CA PRO A 951 17.90 13.10 -29.67
C PRO A 951 17.53 13.89 -28.40
N THR A 952 17.01 15.09 -28.59
CA THR A 952 16.55 15.95 -27.50
C THR A 952 15.14 15.57 -27.04
N ASP A 953 14.24 15.21 -27.97
CA ASP A 953 12.81 14.94 -27.67
C ASP A 953 12.25 13.66 -28.31
N GLU A 954 12.78 13.19 -29.44
CA GLU A 954 12.34 11.99 -30.13
C GLU A 954 13.38 10.86 -30.01
N THR A 955 12.91 9.65 -29.83
CA THR A 955 13.72 8.43 -29.69
C THR A 955 13.71 7.61 -30.97
N THR A 956 12.83 7.95 -31.91
CA THR A 956 12.63 7.22 -33.17
C THR A 956 13.68 7.60 -34.18
N VAL A 957 14.23 6.59 -34.81
CA VAL A 957 15.25 6.65 -35.87
C VAL A 957 14.67 6.11 -37.16
N GLU A 958 14.82 6.84 -38.25
CA GLU A 958 14.44 6.40 -39.58
C GLU A 958 15.70 6.28 -40.44
N MET A 959 15.94 5.11 -41.02
CA MET A 959 17.08 4.86 -41.91
C MET A 959 16.54 4.32 -43.25
N TYR A 960 16.89 4.96 -44.34
CA TYR A 960 16.44 4.59 -45.68
C TYR A 960 17.55 3.90 -46.46
N PHE A 961 17.24 2.85 -47.19
CA PHE A 961 18.16 2.07 -48.00
C PHE A 961 18.01 2.46 -49.49
N ASN A 962 18.76 3.47 -49.89
CA ASN A 962 18.81 3.88 -51.29
C ASN A 962 19.56 2.81 -52.07
N ASP A 963 19.02 2.42 -53.22
CA ASP A 963 19.57 1.37 -54.10
C ASP A 963 19.57 -0.03 -53.46
N ALA A 964 18.61 -0.32 -52.55
CA ALA A 964 18.43 -1.65 -51.96
C ALA A 964 18.14 -2.72 -53.03
N PRO A 965 18.53 -4.01 -52.82
CA PRO A 965 18.17 -5.08 -53.72
C PRO A 965 16.63 -5.24 -53.78
N GLY A 966 16.10 -5.58 -54.95
CA GLY A 966 14.66 -5.69 -55.18
C GLY A 966 13.96 -6.64 -54.19
N THR A 967 14.67 -7.65 -53.67
CA THR A 967 14.22 -8.56 -52.61
C THR A 967 15.38 -8.94 -51.70
N VAL A 968 15.13 -8.93 -50.40
CA VAL A 968 16.05 -9.24 -49.33
C VAL A 968 15.59 -10.50 -48.61
N TYR A 969 16.49 -11.46 -48.41
CA TYR A 969 16.19 -12.65 -47.58
C TYR A 969 16.71 -12.56 -46.18
N LYS A 970 17.72 -11.66 -45.93
CA LYS A 970 18.29 -11.44 -44.60
C LYS A 970 18.69 -9.99 -44.44
N ILE A 971 18.38 -9.43 -43.28
CA ILE A 971 18.93 -8.16 -42.80
C ILE A 971 19.74 -8.43 -41.54
N HIS A 972 20.99 -7.91 -41.52
CA HIS A 972 21.87 -7.95 -40.36
C HIS A 972 22.13 -6.48 -39.92
N LEU A 973 21.83 -6.22 -38.66
CA LEU A 973 21.95 -4.91 -38.02
C LEU A 973 22.96 -4.96 -36.90
N GLU A 974 23.90 -4.02 -36.91
CA GLU A 974 24.77 -3.72 -35.78
C GLU A 974 24.39 -2.35 -35.22
N ILE A 975 23.93 -2.32 -33.96
CA ILE A 975 23.48 -1.11 -33.27
C ILE A 975 24.48 -0.79 -32.18
N LEU A 976 25.25 0.32 -32.42
CA LEU A 976 26.35 0.73 -31.55
C LEU A 976 25.98 2.02 -30.79
N ASN A 977 26.22 2.03 -29.47
CA ASN A 977 26.29 3.28 -28.74
C ASN A 977 27.76 3.77 -28.70
N PRO A 978 28.11 4.81 -29.46
CA PRO A 978 29.48 5.26 -29.56
C PRO A 978 30.02 5.99 -28.33
N GLN A 979 29.12 6.35 -27.40
CA GLN A 979 29.46 7.02 -26.13
C GLN A 979 29.75 6.06 -24.99
N SER A 980 29.46 4.78 -25.17
CA SER A 980 29.68 3.73 -24.19
C SER A 980 30.72 2.72 -24.66
N GLY A 981 31.40 2.07 -23.73
CA GLY A 981 32.32 0.97 -24.05
C GLY A 981 31.50 -0.30 -24.46
N GLU A 982 32.14 -1.46 -24.40
CA GLU A 982 31.53 -2.76 -24.77
C GLU A 982 30.22 -3.07 -24.00
N LYS A 983 29.92 -2.35 -22.92
CA LYS A 983 28.83 -2.57 -21.98
C LYS A 983 27.63 -1.63 -22.14
N ALA A 984 27.37 -1.17 -23.33
CA ALA A 984 26.14 -0.41 -23.52
C ALA A 984 24.92 -1.31 -23.41
N ASN A 985 24.00 -0.95 -22.55
CA ASN A 985 22.64 -1.50 -22.55
C ASN A 985 21.84 -0.83 -23.68
N ILE A 986 21.79 -1.46 -24.84
CA ILE A 986 20.95 -0.99 -25.94
C ILE A 986 19.49 -1.32 -25.62
N HIS A 987 18.62 -0.32 -25.62
CA HIS A 987 17.19 -0.48 -25.47
C HIS A 987 16.51 -0.37 -26.84
N ILE A 988 15.69 -1.34 -27.20
CA ILE A 988 14.85 -1.29 -28.41
C ILE A 988 13.40 -1.40 -27.96
N ARG A 989 12.58 -0.41 -28.30
CA ARG A 989 11.15 -0.36 -27.98
C ARG A 989 10.31 -0.90 -29.14
N GLU A 990 10.50 -0.28 -30.29
CA GLU A 990 9.78 -0.65 -31.49
C GLU A 990 10.74 -0.78 -32.66
N PHE A 991 10.47 -1.72 -33.52
CA PHE A 991 11.22 -1.95 -34.76
C PHE A 991 10.28 -2.27 -35.91
N LYS A 992 10.40 -1.51 -37.00
CA LYS A 992 9.59 -1.68 -38.24
C LYS A 992 10.47 -1.68 -39.47
N LEU A 993 10.13 -2.55 -40.40
CA LEU A 993 10.71 -2.55 -41.75
C LEU A 993 9.85 -1.66 -42.66
N LEU A 994 10.48 -0.85 -43.48
CA LEU A 994 9.82 -0.11 -44.56
C LEU A 994 9.84 -0.99 -45.80
N PRO A 995 8.65 -1.38 -46.31
CA PRO A 995 8.52 -2.26 -47.48
C PRO A 995 8.85 -1.57 -48.79
#